data_25b532e60e3be3c35827541b5f9ca9dd
#
_entry.id   25b532e60e3be3c35827541b5f9ca9dd
#
_cell.length_a   1.000
_cell.length_b   1.000
_cell.length_c   1.000
_cell.angle_alpha   90.00
_cell.angle_beta   90.00
_cell.angle_gamma   90.00
#
_symmetry.space_group_name_H-M   'P 1'
#
loop_
_entity.id
_entity.type
_entity.pdbx_description
1 polymer ?
#
loop_
_entity_poly.entity_id
_entity_poly.type
_entity_poly.pdbx_seq_one_letter_code
_entity_poly.pdbx_strand_id
1 'polypeptide(L)'
;MRKKIKWVSGMVAVSLFAALVTPVMAAGNADSITWGPGAGKSSYMANVRVENLVDKHATAETRSLFAYLKDIRGKEILFGQQHATTEGLSITAKDGTQSDVLNAVGDLPGLFGWDTLSLEGHEKPGAGGAPMGQNRDKLIAVMKLAYKEGGVLTLSSHMPNFVTGGSFYDTKGNVLSHILPGGDKNSDFNRFLDRIADFANHLKDESGRAIPVIFRPFHEQNGGWFWWGAPYRTKEQYIQIYRYTVEYLRDKKGVHNFLYAFSPGSPFNGTEAAFLETYPGDDYVDILGFDTYYDGTSAGWFDTVVNDAKLISRLADRKGKIAAFTEFGYSGVKQTGAKDLQFYTKLIGALKSDQDAKRMAYMQTWANFNTDSIFVPYRNAPNGLGDHELLPDFVKYYTDSYTSFSDEIRAGKPYSGKVLAAREQPFMHIVTPTGNQTVPMSSPTVLRARAVNQKVKKMTYRIGNDPAEYPMTLDAEGFYYTADWSPSAALEESGTTMTVKSYGKNGTVLSQTIQVFVGDVQGNTDPLVVDTFDTYKGSNELLDAAYSPAGDLNTITLDLEHKNGGKYGLRFDYNLSGQGYTGQIKNMNNADWSGANKLKLWLAPDGSNQKLVIQVNASGISFEAYPSLAADTAGVVEIPFSQFAPAPWDTSNAGKVMSKENLKDIRSFGIYVNKKEGTAGNSGTLYFDEIQAYNDGTGGVPN
;
A
#
# COMPACT_ATOMS: atom_id res chain seq x y z
N MET A 1 -11.99 -21.35 31.01
CA MET A 1 -11.01 -21.88 31.99
C MET A 1 -9.95 -22.68 31.23
N ARG A 2 -8.83 -22.04 30.91
CA ARG A 2 -7.67 -22.74 30.33
C ARG A 2 -7.03 -23.62 31.42
N LYS A 3 -7.18 -24.93 31.35
CA LYS A 3 -6.32 -25.83 32.08
C LYS A 3 -5.05 -26.10 31.26
N LYS A 4 -4.02 -25.28 31.43
CA LYS A 4 -2.66 -25.63 30.97
C LYS A 4 -2.08 -26.63 31.97
N ILE A 5 -1.86 -27.87 31.52
CA ILE A 5 -1.14 -28.89 32.28
C ILE A 5 0.32 -28.45 32.33
N LYS A 6 0.81 -28.14 33.53
CA LYS A 6 2.25 -27.95 33.80
C LYS A 6 2.96 -29.29 33.79
N TRP A 7 3.80 -29.52 32.80
CA TRP A 7 4.77 -30.62 32.84
C TRP A 7 5.99 -30.18 33.64
N VAL A 8 6.24 -30.89 34.73
CA VAL A 8 7.48 -30.76 35.50
C VAL A 8 8.52 -31.63 34.80
N SER A 9 9.58 -30.97 34.28
CA SER A 9 10.70 -31.65 33.64
C SER A 9 11.63 -32.25 34.70
N GLY A 10 11.63 -33.55 34.81
CA GLY A 10 12.70 -34.30 35.50
C GLY A 10 13.88 -34.45 34.54
N MET A 11 15.07 -34.02 34.99
CA MET A 11 16.34 -34.29 34.31
C MET A 11 16.69 -35.76 34.36
N VAL A 12 16.94 -36.37 33.20
CA VAL A 12 17.76 -37.58 33.09
C VAL A 12 18.87 -37.28 32.08
N ALA A 13 20.10 -37.29 32.57
CA ALA A 13 21.29 -37.19 31.79
C ALA A 13 21.60 -38.53 31.11
N VAL A 14 21.72 -38.53 29.78
CA VAL A 14 22.32 -39.64 29.04
C VAL A 14 23.40 -39.06 28.14
N SER A 15 24.64 -39.48 28.46
CA SER A 15 25.84 -39.16 27.68
C SER A 15 25.91 -40.10 26.47
N LEU A 16 26.06 -39.55 25.26
CA LEU A 16 26.47 -40.35 24.11
C LEU A 16 27.50 -39.59 23.28
N PHE A 17 28.63 -40.24 23.07
CA PHE A 17 29.74 -39.86 22.21
C PHE A 17 29.26 -39.72 20.75
N ALA A 18 29.68 -38.67 20.06
CA ALA A 18 29.64 -38.59 18.62
C ALA A 18 30.98 -38.11 18.05
N ALA A 19 31.45 -38.80 17.06
CA ALA A 19 32.75 -38.68 16.43
C ALA A 19 32.84 -37.43 15.55
N LEU A 20 34.04 -36.83 15.60
CA LEU A 20 34.49 -35.71 14.73
C LEU A 20 34.65 -36.17 13.29
N VAL A 21 34.05 -35.43 12.38
CA VAL A 21 34.46 -35.34 10.95
C VAL A 21 34.82 -33.90 10.65
N THR A 22 36.10 -33.65 10.40
CA THR A 22 36.65 -32.37 9.99
C THR A 22 36.58 -32.19 8.47
N PRO A 23 36.16 -31.05 7.92
CA PRO A 23 36.48 -30.69 6.55
C PRO A 23 37.77 -29.87 6.49
N VAL A 24 38.64 -30.24 5.56
CA VAL A 24 39.90 -29.55 5.23
C VAL A 24 39.56 -28.20 4.55
N MET A 25 40.10 -27.13 5.11
CA MET A 25 40.11 -25.80 4.49
C MET A 25 41.53 -25.50 4.00
N ALA A 26 41.61 -25.02 2.75
CA ALA A 26 42.86 -24.59 2.14
C ALA A 26 43.38 -23.29 2.73
N ALA A 27 44.68 -23.26 3.00
CA ALA A 27 45.40 -22.13 3.59
C ALA A 27 45.63 -21.02 2.57
N GLY A 28 45.23 -19.81 2.90
CA GLY A 28 45.69 -18.55 2.28
C GLY A 28 46.41 -17.73 3.33
N ASN A 29 47.59 -17.22 2.97
CA ASN A 29 48.57 -16.54 3.83
C ASN A 29 48.00 -15.36 4.59
N ALA A 30 48.17 -15.34 5.90
CA ALA A 30 47.94 -14.18 6.76
C ALA A 30 49.28 -13.65 7.29
N ASP A 31 49.58 -12.40 6.98
CA ASP A 31 50.70 -11.67 7.55
C ASP A 31 50.49 -11.43 9.05
N SER A 32 51.53 -11.75 9.82
CA SER A 32 51.58 -11.66 11.27
C SER A 32 51.75 -10.23 11.73
N ILE A 33 50.74 -9.67 12.43
CA ILE A 33 50.89 -8.48 13.25
C ILE A 33 51.00 -8.91 14.71
N THR A 34 52.14 -8.73 15.32
CA THR A 34 52.40 -8.97 16.72
C THR A 34 51.88 -7.82 17.58
N TRP A 35 50.97 -8.11 18.51
CA TRP A 35 50.49 -7.18 19.55
C TRP A 35 51.23 -7.49 20.86
N GLY A 36 51.87 -6.47 21.44
CA GLY A 36 52.47 -6.56 22.78
C GLY A 36 51.38 -6.59 23.87
N PRO A 37 51.73 -7.07 25.11
CA PRO A 37 50.74 -7.27 26.17
C PRO A 37 50.39 -5.94 26.84
N GLY A 38 49.22 -5.39 26.49
CA GLY A 38 48.54 -4.36 27.25
C GLY A 38 47.35 -4.96 28.00
N ALA A 39 47.44 -5.07 29.31
CA ALA A 39 46.34 -5.49 30.16
C ALA A 39 45.23 -4.45 30.18
N GLY A 40 44.27 -4.61 29.25
CA GLY A 40 43.02 -3.86 29.20
C GLY A 40 41.84 -4.80 29.52
N LYS A 41 41.09 -4.45 30.55
CA LYS A 41 39.87 -5.15 30.98
C LYS A 41 38.98 -5.47 29.78
N SER A 42 38.89 -6.74 29.37
CA SER A 42 37.85 -7.25 28.49
C SER A 42 36.53 -7.10 29.23
N SER A 43 35.81 -6.03 28.98
CA SER A 43 34.44 -5.91 29.38
C SER A 43 33.65 -7.01 28.61
N TYR A 44 32.99 -7.87 29.31
CA TYR A 44 31.96 -8.74 28.81
C TYR A 44 30.88 -7.88 28.09
N MET A 45 31.08 -7.59 26.81
CA MET A 45 29.99 -7.22 25.95
C MET A 45 29.18 -8.51 25.74
N ALA A 46 28.26 -8.77 26.65
CA ALA A 46 27.19 -9.73 26.39
C ALA A 46 26.67 -9.43 24.98
N ASN A 47 26.41 -10.44 24.16
CA ASN A 47 25.90 -10.32 22.79
C ASN A 47 24.63 -9.46 22.79
N VAL A 48 24.80 -8.14 22.69
CA VAL A 48 23.69 -7.21 22.63
C VAL A 48 23.13 -7.32 21.21
N ARG A 49 21.87 -7.70 21.11
CA ARG A 49 21.16 -7.82 19.84
C ARG A 49 21.12 -6.48 19.13
N VAL A 50 21.44 -6.46 17.83
CA VAL A 50 21.40 -5.29 16.96
C VAL A 50 20.35 -5.52 15.88
N GLU A 51 19.41 -4.57 15.71
CA GLU A 51 18.36 -4.65 14.71
C GLU A 51 18.37 -3.44 13.76
N ASN A 52 17.99 -3.68 12.52
CA ASN A 52 17.97 -2.67 11.45
C ASN A 52 16.57 -2.07 11.26
N LEU A 53 16.13 -1.26 12.23
CA LEU A 53 14.89 -0.49 12.12
C LEU A 53 15.06 0.71 11.17
N VAL A 54 13.95 1.22 10.68
CA VAL A 54 13.86 2.49 9.92
C VAL A 54 14.42 3.63 10.76
N ASP A 55 13.97 3.75 11.99
CA ASP A 55 14.42 4.79 12.90
C ASP A 55 15.61 4.30 13.75
N LYS A 56 16.80 4.85 13.49
CA LYS A 56 18.00 4.50 14.27
C LYS A 56 18.02 5.14 15.67
N HIS A 57 17.16 6.15 15.89
CA HIS A 57 16.93 6.79 17.18
C HIS A 57 15.68 6.24 17.90
N ALA A 58 15.06 5.17 17.37
CA ALA A 58 13.90 4.54 17.97
C ALA A 58 14.11 4.30 19.47
N THR A 59 13.05 4.45 20.27
CA THR A 59 13.10 4.23 21.72
C THR A 59 13.50 2.79 22.05
N ALA A 60 13.92 2.53 23.26
CA ALA A 60 14.32 1.19 23.69
C ALA A 60 13.14 0.22 23.58
N GLU A 61 11.94 0.67 23.95
CA GLU A 61 10.69 -0.06 23.86
C GLU A 61 10.32 -0.40 22.41
N THR A 62 10.52 0.55 21.48
CA THR A 62 10.26 0.35 20.04
C THR A 62 11.21 -0.69 19.44
N ARG A 63 12.53 -0.60 19.78
CA ARG A 63 13.50 -1.62 19.35
C ARG A 63 13.20 -2.99 19.93
N SER A 64 12.76 -3.05 21.20
CA SER A 64 12.34 -4.27 21.86
C SER A 64 11.14 -4.90 21.16
N LEU A 65 10.10 -4.09 20.83
CA LEU A 65 8.93 -4.56 20.10
C LEU A 65 9.30 -5.14 18.74
N PHE A 66 10.16 -4.43 17.97
CA PHE A 66 10.61 -4.92 16.66
C PHE A 66 11.28 -6.30 16.79
N ALA A 67 12.18 -6.46 17.76
CA ALA A 67 12.86 -7.72 18.01
C ALA A 67 11.90 -8.83 18.45
N TYR A 68 10.95 -8.50 19.32
CA TYR A 68 9.92 -9.42 19.78
C TYR A 68 9.06 -9.94 18.60
N LEU A 69 8.57 -9.03 17.76
CA LEU A 69 7.78 -9.41 16.60
C LEU A 69 8.55 -10.30 15.61
N LYS A 70 9.86 -10.11 15.47
CA LYS A 70 10.71 -11.04 14.69
C LYS A 70 10.82 -12.41 15.34
N ASP A 71 10.93 -12.48 16.67
CA ASP A 71 11.19 -13.71 17.42
C ASP A 71 10.00 -14.64 17.49
N ILE A 72 8.78 -14.11 17.47
CA ILE A 72 7.56 -14.91 17.52
C ILE A 72 7.21 -15.54 16.17
N ARG A 73 7.73 -15.02 15.06
CA ARG A 73 7.43 -15.49 13.70
C ARG A 73 7.66 -17.00 13.55
N GLY A 74 6.64 -17.71 13.11
CA GLY A 74 6.65 -19.16 12.93
C GLY A 74 6.43 -19.96 14.21
N LYS A 75 6.38 -19.33 15.37
CA LYS A 75 6.07 -19.94 16.66
C LYS A 75 4.62 -19.69 17.06
N GLU A 76 4.21 -18.43 16.90
CA GLU A 76 2.87 -17.95 17.22
C GLU A 76 2.53 -16.76 16.30
N ILE A 77 1.24 -16.44 16.20
CA ILE A 77 0.74 -15.28 15.48
C ILE A 77 -0.17 -14.46 16.41
N LEU A 78 0.07 -13.15 16.54
CA LEU A 78 -0.76 -12.29 17.35
C LEU A 78 -2.10 -12.06 16.65
N PHE A 79 -3.20 -12.28 17.38
CA PHE A 79 -4.52 -11.86 16.94
C PHE A 79 -4.73 -10.39 17.29
N GLY A 80 -5.16 -9.58 16.32
CA GLY A 80 -5.48 -8.17 16.48
C GLY A 80 -6.87 -7.81 16.02
N GLN A 81 -7.39 -6.70 16.57
CA GLN A 81 -8.65 -6.12 16.11
C GLN A 81 -8.57 -4.59 16.09
N GLN A 82 -9.09 -4.00 15.00
CA GLN A 82 -9.31 -2.56 14.89
C GLN A 82 -10.42 -2.12 15.86
N HIS A 83 -10.23 -1.03 16.58
CA HIS A 83 -11.17 -0.49 17.58
C HIS A 83 -11.67 -1.48 18.64
N ALA A 84 -10.88 -2.49 18.99
CA ALA A 84 -11.26 -3.64 19.82
C ALA A 84 -11.92 -3.24 21.16
N THR A 85 -11.58 -2.08 21.71
CA THR A 85 -12.10 -1.60 23.01
C THR A 85 -12.88 -0.29 22.93
N THR A 86 -13.06 0.21 21.70
CA THR A 86 -13.81 1.47 21.46
C THR A 86 -14.99 1.29 20.53
N GLU A 87 -15.10 0.14 19.86
CA GLU A 87 -16.26 -0.29 19.08
C GLU A 87 -16.57 -1.76 19.37
N GLY A 88 -17.83 -2.15 19.25
CA GLY A 88 -18.30 -3.52 19.50
C GLY A 88 -19.80 -3.60 19.70
N LEU A 89 -20.34 -4.82 19.60
CA LEU A 89 -21.77 -5.11 19.65
C LEU A 89 -22.22 -5.68 21.02
N SER A 90 -21.31 -6.28 21.77
CA SER A 90 -21.57 -6.81 23.12
C SER A 90 -21.06 -5.90 24.24
N ILE A 91 -20.54 -4.71 23.90
CA ILE A 91 -19.99 -3.75 24.86
C ILE A 91 -20.95 -2.57 25.06
N THR A 92 -20.95 -2.00 26.27
CA THR A 92 -21.72 -0.81 26.61
C THR A 92 -20.85 0.42 26.86
N ALA A 93 -19.61 0.21 27.32
CA ALA A 93 -18.60 1.25 27.47
C ALA A 93 -17.61 1.17 26.31
N LYS A 94 -17.41 2.32 25.63
CA LYS A 94 -16.47 2.47 24.50
C LYS A 94 -15.24 3.29 24.93
N ASP A 95 -14.71 2.96 26.11
CA ASP A 95 -13.71 3.74 26.84
C ASP A 95 -12.38 3.01 27.06
N GLY A 96 -12.20 1.87 26.40
CA GLY A 96 -10.99 1.05 26.54
C GLY A 96 -11.11 -0.12 27.52
N THR A 97 -12.23 -0.26 28.24
CA THR A 97 -12.39 -1.26 29.31
C THR A 97 -13.13 -2.53 28.91
N GLN A 98 -13.87 -2.51 27.80
CA GLN A 98 -14.67 -3.64 27.30
C GLN A 98 -14.27 -4.00 25.87
N SER A 99 -14.52 -5.26 25.46
CA SER A 99 -14.25 -5.72 24.12
C SER A 99 -15.15 -6.91 23.76
N ASP A 100 -15.58 -7.00 22.49
CA ASP A 100 -16.26 -8.18 21.97
C ASP A 100 -15.39 -9.42 22.10
N VAL A 101 -14.07 -9.31 21.87
CA VAL A 101 -13.10 -10.41 22.05
C VAL A 101 -13.06 -10.86 23.51
N LEU A 102 -12.97 -9.91 24.46
CA LEU A 102 -12.96 -10.24 25.89
C LEU A 102 -14.24 -10.97 26.30
N ASN A 103 -15.40 -10.48 25.84
CA ASN A 103 -16.68 -11.13 26.13
C ASN A 103 -16.80 -12.51 25.46
N ALA A 104 -16.25 -12.69 24.24
CA ALA A 104 -16.31 -13.93 23.52
C ALA A 104 -15.46 -15.04 24.12
N VAL A 105 -14.21 -14.74 24.50
CA VAL A 105 -13.20 -15.76 24.86
C VAL A 105 -12.56 -15.58 26.26
N GLY A 106 -12.83 -14.48 26.96
CA GLY A 106 -12.30 -14.20 28.30
C GLY A 106 -10.86 -13.65 28.29
N ASP A 107 -10.38 -13.17 27.16
CA ASP A 107 -9.07 -12.54 26.98
C ASP A 107 -9.19 -11.40 25.97
N LEU A 108 -8.29 -10.43 26.02
CA LEU A 108 -8.22 -9.32 25.08
C LEU A 108 -7.41 -9.71 23.83
N PRO A 109 -7.59 -9.05 22.68
CA PRO A 109 -6.70 -9.24 21.55
C PRO A 109 -5.26 -8.90 21.92
N GLY A 110 -4.30 -9.50 21.23
CA GLY A 110 -2.88 -9.22 21.44
C GLY A 110 -2.40 -7.96 20.74
N LEU A 111 -3.13 -7.50 19.72
CA LEU A 111 -2.83 -6.28 18.98
C LEU A 111 -4.11 -5.45 18.85
N PHE A 112 -3.97 -4.15 19.12
CA PHE A 112 -5.07 -3.19 19.16
C PHE A 112 -4.85 -2.11 18.11
N GLY A 113 -5.80 -1.98 17.19
CA GLY A 113 -5.77 -0.96 16.15
C GLY A 113 -6.66 0.23 16.44
N TRP A 114 -6.22 1.41 16.01
CA TRP A 114 -7.02 2.62 15.86
C TRP A 114 -6.64 3.32 14.54
N ASP A 115 -7.39 4.37 14.22
CA ASP A 115 -7.13 5.19 13.05
C ASP A 115 -6.95 6.65 13.41
N THR A 116 -6.25 7.40 12.55
CA THR A 116 -6.11 8.87 12.70
C THR A 116 -7.44 9.60 12.65
N LEU A 117 -8.51 8.99 12.12
CA LEU A 117 -9.89 9.48 12.18
C LEU A 117 -10.36 9.70 13.64
N SER A 118 -9.80 8.96 14.61
CA SER A 118 -10.05 9.19 16.02
C SER A 118 -9.53 10.55 16.50
N LEU A 119 -8.40 11.03 15.98
CA LEU A 119 -7.86 12.36 16.29
C LEU A 119 -8.74 13.47 15.71
N GLU A 120 -9.38 13.23 14.57
CA GLU A 120 -10.27 14.15 13.90
C GLU A 120 -11.71 14.11 14.47
N GLY A 121 -12.02 13.10 15.28
CA GLY A 121 -13.34 12.91 15.90
C GLY A 121 -14.35 12.20 15.01
N HIS A 122 -13.90 11.58 13.93
CA HIS A 122 -14.74 10.79 13.02
C HIS A 122 -14.95 9.35 13.50
N GLU A 123 -14.04 8.84 14.32
CA GLU A 123 -14.12 7.52 14.95
C GLU A 123 -13.86 7.59 16.45
N LYS A 124 -14.37 6.60 17.20
CA LYS A 124 -14.11 6.48 18.64
C LYS A 124 -12.61 6.17 18.92
N PRO A 125 -12.09 6.68 20.05
CA PRO A 125 -12.76 7.40 21.15
C PRO A 125 -12.97 8.89 20.86
N GLY A 126 -12.62 9.38 19.67
CA GLY A 126 -12.85 10.75 19.27
C GLY A 126 -14.35 11.10 19.23
N ALA A 127 -14.64 12.39 19.18
CA ALA A 127 -15.98 12.91 19.07
C ALA A 127 -15.99 14.10 18.10
N GLY A 128 -16.93 14.08 17.15
CA GLY A 128 -17.12 15.19 16.22
C GLY A 128 -17.37 16.52 16.93
N GLY A 129 -16.73 17.58 16.44
CA GLY A 129 -16.82 18.91 17.03
C GLY A 129 -16.04 19.12 18.33
N ALA A 130 -15.42 18.09 18.91
CA ALA A 130 -14.55 18.26 20.06
C ALA A 130 -13.21 18.89 19.65
N PRO A 131 -12.56 19.69 20.53
CA PRO A 131 -11.22 20.18 20.30
C PRO A 131 -10.24 19.00 20.02
N MET A 132 -9.31 19.18 19.06
CA MET A 132 -8.40 18.11 18.65
C MET A 132 -7.52 17.62 19.79
N GLY A 133 -7.06 18.49 20.70
CA GLY A 133 -6.35 18.08 21.90
C GLY A 133 -7.16 17.14 22.79
N GLN A 134 -8.47 17.32 22.87
CA GLN A 134 -9.35 16.43 23.63
C GLN A 134 -9.47 15.04 22.96
N ASN A 135 -9.61 14.99 21.62
CA ASN A 135 -9.64 13.72 20.89
C ASN A 135 -8.30 12.98 21.01
N ARG A 136 -7.18 13.71 20.89
CA ARG A 136 -5.84 13.17 21.15
C ARG A 136 -5.76 12.53 22.55
N ASP A 137 -6.17 13.24 23.59
CA ASP A 137 -6.05 12.76 24.96
C ASP A 137 -6.93 11.54 25.23
N LYS A 138 -8.11 11.47 24.61
CA LYS A 138 -8.98 10.27 24.67
C LYS A 138 -8.34 9.07 23.97
N LEU A 139 -7.76 9.27 22.78
CA LEU A 139 -7.05 8.20 22.08
C LEU A 139 -5.85 7.70 22.89
N ILE A 140 -5.06 8.62 23.45
CA ILE A 140 -3.95 8.27 24.34
C ILE A 140 -4.43 7.45 25.54
N ALA A 141 -5.55 7.83 26.14
CA ALA A 141 -6.08 7.13 27.33
C ALA A 141 -6.41 5.67 27.02
N VAL A 142 -7.13 5.38 25.94
CA VAL A 142 -7.50 4.00 25.57
C VAL A 142 -6.29 3.18 25.11
N MET A 143 -5.35 3.80 24.39
CA MET A 143 -4.11 3.12 23.97
C MET A 143 -3.21 2.79 25.16
N LYS A 144 -3.15 3.65 26.18
CA LYS A 144 -2.43 3.35 27.43
C LYS A 144 -3.04 2.18 28.21
N LEU A 145 -4.37 2.04 28.19
CA LEU A 145 -5.03 0.87 28.80
C LEU A 145 -4.61 -0.42 28.06
N ALA A 146 -4.69 -0.43 26.74
CA ALA A 146 -4.27 -1.58 25.93
C ALA A 146 -2.78 -1.91 26.14
N TYR A 147 -1.90 -0.92 26.16
CA TYR A 147 -0.48 -1.10 26.44
C TYR A 147 -0.20 -1.71 27.83
N LYS A 148 -0.95 -1.27 28.85
CA LYS A 148 -0.85 -1.79 30.21
C LYS A 148 -1.21 -3.29 30.29
N GLU A 149 -2.14 -3.73 29.47
CA GLU A 149 -2.48 -5.16 29.32
C GLU A 149 -1.44 -5.94 28.51
N GLY A 150 -0.35 -5.31 28.07
CA GLY A 150 0.73 -5.92 27.28
C GLY A 150 0.49 -5.88 25.78
N GLY A 151 -0.60 -5.29 25.32
CA GLY A 151 -1.00 -5.25 23.91
C GLY A 151 -0.04 -4.48 23.01
N VAL A 152 0.10 -4.93 21.78
CA VAL A 152 0.78 -4.21 20.70
C VAL A 152 -0.17 -3.21 20.08
N LEU A 153 0.28 -1.97 19.83
CA LEU A 153 -0.55 -0.90 19.32
C LEU A 153 -0.27 -0.63 17.86
N THR A 154 -1.33 -0.42 17.07
CA THR A 154 -1.23 0.00 15.67
C THR A 154 -2.14 1.19 15.38
N LEU A 155 -1.72 2.05 14.46
CA LEU A 155 -2.44 3.22 14.01
C LEU A 155 -2.46 3.25 12.49
N SER A 156 -3.61 2.99 11.88
CA SER A 156 -3.85 3.22 10.46
C SER A 156 -4.17 4.69 10.19
N SER A 157 -4.15 5.12 8.94
CA SER A 157 -4.43 6.50 8.59
C SER A 157 -5.33 6.59 7.35
N HIS A 158 -6.60 6.84 7.58
CA HIS A 158 -7.57 7.25 6.57
C HIS A 158 -7.62 8.78 6.53
N MET A 159 -7.08 9.35 5.47
CA MET A 159 -6.83 10.78 5.38
C MET A 159 -7.89 11.49 4.56
N PRO A 160 -8.32 12.70 4.93
CA PRO A 160 -9.24 13.48 4.11
C PRO A 160 -8.59 13.79 2.74
N ASN A 161 -9.40 14.05 1.73
CA ASN A 161 -8.91 14.60 0.48
C ASN A 161 -8.51 16.07 0.69
N PHE A 162 -7.22 16.37 0.64
CA PHE A 162 -6.67 17.71 0.93
C PHE A 162 -7.00 18.76 -0.15
N VAL A 163 -7.45 18.33 -1.33
CA VAL A 163 -7.80 19.23 -2.44
C VAL A 163 -9.28 19.60 -2.37
N THR A 164 -10.15 18.62 -2.23
CA THR A 164 -11.61 18.82 -2.26
C THR A 164 -12.21 19.04 -0.87
N GLY A 165 -11.52 18.63 0.20
CA GLY A 165 -12.06 18.56 1.55
C GLY A 165 -13.00 17.37 1.79
N GLY A 166 -13.10 16.46 0.83
CA GLY A 166 -13.88 15.23 0.93
C GLY A 166 -13.23 14.15 1.79
N SER A 167 -13.87 12.98 1.87
CA SER A 167 -13.34 11.83 2.60
C SER A 167 -12.18 11.15 1.86
N PHE A 168 -11.60 10.13 2.47
CA PHE A 168 -10.59 9.26 1.87
C PHE A 168 -11.09 8.49 0.63
N TYR A 169 -12.40 8.35 0.45
CA TYR A 169 -13.05 7.79 -0.75
C TYR A 169 -13.30 8.83 -1.86
N ASP A 170 -13.09 10.12 -1.61
CA ASP A 170 -13.16 11.12 -2.66
C ASP A 170 -11.85 11.13 -3.46
N THR A 171 -11.85 10.48 -4.61
CA THR A 171 -10.66 10.24 -5.44
C THR A 171 -10.32 11.37 -6.39
N LYS A 172 -11.03 12.51 -6.35
CA LYS A 172 -10.85 13.64 -7.26
C LYS A 172 -9.63 14.49 -6.88
N GLY A 173 -9.07 15.19 -7.89
CA GLY A 173 -8.14 16.30 -7.70
C GLY A 173 -6.66 15.95 -7.66
N ASN A 174 -6.21 14.76 -8.09
CA ASN A 174 -4.78 14.38 -8.13
C ASN A 174 -4.00 14.76 -6.86
N VAL A 175 -4.55 14.37 -5.72
CA VAL A 175 -4.17 14.88 -4.39
C VAL A 175 -2.67 14.82 -4.13
N LEU A 176 -1.98 13.75 -4.58
CA LEU A 176 -0.54 13.59 -4.30
C LEU A 176 0.30 14.73 -4.87
N SER A 177 0.01 15.22 -6.06
CA SER A 177 0.76 16.33 -6.66
C SER A 177 0.63 17.63 -5.86
N HIS A 178 -0.50 17.81 -5.17
CA HIS A 178 -0.77 18.99 -4.35
C HIS A 178 -0.14 18.92 -2.94
N ILE A 179 0.01 17.72 -2.37
CA ILE A 179 0.52 17.54 -0.99
C ILE A 179 2.00 17.21 -0.91
N LEU A 180 2.64 16.80 -2.00
CA LEU A 180 4.09 16.63 -2.06
C LEU A 180 4.82 17.96 -1.81
N PRO A 181 6.09 17.95 -1.37
CA PRO A 181 6.89 19.16 -1.17
C PRO A 181 6.91 20.06 -2.41
N GLY A 182 6.39 21.28 -2.27
CA GLY A 182 6.22 22.24 -3.36
C GLY A 182 4.80 22.32 -3.92
N GLY A 183 3.91 21.39 -3.60
CA GLY A 183 2.49 21.49 -3.91
C GLY A 183 1.77 22.51 -3.01
N ASP A 184 0.70 23.10 -3.52
CA ASP A 184 -0.06 24.16 -2.85
C ASP A 184 -0.81 23.71 -1.60
N LYS A 185 -1.02 22.39 -1.41
CA LYS A 185 -1.63 21.76 -0.24
C LYS A 185 -0.63 21.07 0.68
N ASN A 186 0.69 21.19 0.42
CA ASN A 186 1.70 20.59 1.28
C ASN A 186 1.61 21.11 2.73
N SER A 187 1.30 22.41 2.92
CA SER A 187 1.11 22.96 4.27
C SER A 187 -0.10 22.36 5.02
N ASP A 188 -1.17 21.98 4.29
CA ASP A 188 -2.35 21.33 4.87
C ASP A 188 -2.00 19.91 5.30
N PHE A 189 -1.26 19.18 4.46
CA PHE A 189 -0.76 17.85 4.79
C PHE A 189 0.23 17.89 5.97
N ASN A 190 1.12 18.88 6.03
CA ASN A 190 2.02 19.08 7.17
C ASN A 190 1.25 19.29 8.47
N ARG A 191 0.17 20.09 8.47
CA ARG A 191 -0.68 20.24 9.65
C ARG A 191 -1.35 18.93 10.08
N PHE A 192 -1.71 18.07 9.11
CA PHE A 192 -2.21 16.74 9.43
C PHE A 192 -1.13 15.88 10.10
N LEU A 193 0.08 15.86 9.55
CA LEU A 193 1.22 15.13 10.14
C LEU A 193 1.62 15.71 11.51
N ASP A 194 1.49 17.02 11.72
CA ASP A 194 1.75 17.67 13.01
C ASP A 194 0.82 17.12 14.12
N ARG A 195 -0.43 16.81 13.78
CA ARG A 195 -1.38 16.20 14.75
C ARG A 195 -0.95 14.77 15.12
N ILE A 196 -0.48 13.99 14.13
CA ILE A 196 0.05 12.65 14.38
C ILE A 196 1.30 12.74 15.25
N ALA A 197 2.20 13.68 14.98
CA ALA A 197 3.40 13.88 15.76
C ALA A 197 3.09 14.35 17.20
N ASP A 198 2.12 15.24 17.35
CA ASP A 198 1.64 15.69 18.66
C ASP A 198 1.08 14.53 19.48
N PHE A 199 0.24 13.69 18.86
CA PHE A 199 -0.26 12.47 19.49
C PHE A 199 0.90 11.53 19.89
N ALA A 200 1.81 11.19 18.97
CA ALA A 200 2.90 10.24 19.21
C ALA A 200 3.82 10.71 20.35
N ASN A 201 4.15 12.01 20.39
CA ASN A 201 5.03 12.60 21.40
C ASN A 201 4.38 12.71 22.78
N HIS A 202 3.04 12.72 22.86
CA HIS A 202 2.30 12.70 24.12
C HIS A 202 1.93 11.27 24.57
N LEU A 203 2.02 10.26 23.69
CA LEU A 203 1.72 8.87 24.04
C LEU A 203 2.86 8.27 24.88
N LYS A 204 2.77 8.43 26.20
CA LYS A 204 3.78 7.98 27.18
C LYS A 204 3.15 7.17 28.30
N ASP A 205 3.89 6.20 28.79
CA ASP A 205 3.51 5.43 29.98
C ASP A 205 3.60 6.28 31.28
N GLU A 206 3.29 5.68 32.42
CA GLU A 206 3.32 6.36 33.71
C GLU A 206 4.72 6.81 34.15
N SER A 207 5.78 6.19 33.60
CA SER A 207 7.18 6.57 33.83
C SER A 207 7.71 7.59 32.81
N GLY A 208 6.85 8.09 31.91
CA GLY A 208 7.22 9.06 30.89
C GLY A 208 7.92 8.48 29.68
N ARG A 209 7.99 7.15 29.53
CA ARG A 209 8.58 6.49 28.37
C ARG A 209 7.56 6.46 27.23
N ALA A 210 8.02 6.76 26.02
CA ALA A 210 7.17 6.72 24.83
C ALA A 210 6.71 5.30 24.53
N ILE A 211 5.40 5.13 24.31
CA ILE A 211 4.77 3.85 24.00
C ILE A 211 4.89 3.58 22.49
N PRO A 212 5.42 2.42 22.07
CA PRO A 212 5.57 2.06 20.66
C PRO A 212 4.24 1.90 19.95
N VAL A 213 4.19 2.31 18.67
CA VAL A 213 3.04 2.15 17.77
C VAL A 213 3.52 1.67 16.40
N ILE A 214 2.82 0.73 15.80
CA ILE A 214 2.97 0.40 14.39
C ILE A 214 2.10 1.39 13.60
N PHE A 215 2.75 2.27 12.83
CA PHE A 215 2.07 3.27 12.00
C PHE A 215 1.93 2.75 10.57
N ARG A 216 0.69 2.72 10.05
CA ARG A 216 0.32 2.15 8.76
C ARG A 216 -0.39 3.19 7.88
N PRO A 217 0.36 4.12 7.26
CA PRO A 217 -0.21 5.12 6.34
C PRO A 217 -0.36 4.55 4.92
N PHE A 218 -1.25 5.11 4.12
CA PHE A 218 -1.40 4.87 2.68
C PHE A 218 -1.53 3.38 2.30
N HIS A 219 -2.23 2.60 3.13
CA HIS A 219 -2.47 1.18 2.88
C HIS A 219 -3.34 0.94 1.65
N GLU A 220 -3.33 -0.27 1.11
CA GLU A 220 -4.12 -0.71 -0.06
C GLU A 220 -3.96 0.19 -1.29
N GLN A 221 -2.80 0.78 -1.46
CA GLN A 221 -2.49 1.80 -2.47
C GLN A 221 -2.50 1.27 -3.91
N ASN A 222 -2.52 -0.03 -4.11
CA ASN A 222 -2.67 -0.68 -5.41
C ASN A 222 -4.15 -0.81 -5.83
N GLY A 223 -5.11 -0.51 -4.93
CA GLY A 223 -6.53 -0.43 -5.23
C GLY A 223 -6.95 0.95 -5.77
N GLY A 224 -8.24 1.06 -6.16
CA GLY A 224 -8.81 2.27 -6.73
C GLY A 224 -9.87 2.97 -5.87
N TRP A 225 -10.00 2.63 -4.58
CA TRP A 225 -11.04 3.17 -3.70
C TRP A 225 -10.58 4.35 -2.84
N PHE A 226 -9.28 4.52 -2.64
CA PHE A 226 -8.72 5.67 -1.92
C PHE A 226 -8.07 6.67 -2.88
N TRP A 227 -8.05 7.96 -2.53
CA TRP A 227 -7.43 9.00 -3.36
C TRP A 227 -5.90 8.80 -3.55
N TRP A 228 -5.24 8.03 -2.67
CA TRP A 228 -3.82 7.63 -2.85
C TRP A 228 -3.65 6.32 -3.64
N GLY A 229 -4.74 5.78 -4.18
CA GLY A 229 -4.76 4.54 -4.93
C GLY A 229 -4.11 4.63 -6.31
N ALA A 230 -3.83 3.47 -6.90
CA ALA A 230 -3.10 3.35 -8.16
C ALA A 230 -3.60 4.22 -9.31
N PRO A 231 -4.94 4.36 -9.56
CA PRO A 231 -5.43 5.14 -10.70
C PRO A 231 -5.23 6.67 -10.59
N TYR A 232 -4.87 7.19 -9.40
CA TYR A 232 -4.90 8.63 -9.10
C TYR A 232 -3.53 9.24 -8.86
N ARG A 233 -2.47 8.51 -9.16
CA ARG A 233 -1.09 8.93 -8.90
C ARG A 233 -0.08 8.15 -9.75
N THR A 234 1.17 8.61 -9.84
CA THR A 234 2.28 7.80 -10.33
C THR A 234 2.87 6.95 -9.20
N LYS A 235 3.61 5.88 -9.56
CA LYS A 235 4.35 5.05 -8.59
C LYS A 235 5.33 5.89 -7.79
N GLU A 236 6.04 6.78 -8.47
CA GLU A 236 7.05 7.68 -7.89
C GLU A 236 6.42 8.67 -6.91
N GLN A 237 5.24 9.22 -7.22
CA GLN A 237 4.51 10.10 -6.29
C GLN A 237 4.16 9.38 -5.00
N TYR A 238 3.68 8.12 -5.09
CA TYR A 238 3.40 7.32 -3.90
C TYR A 238 4.66 7.05 -3.08
N ILE A 239 5.73 6.59 -3.72
CA ILE A 239 7.03 6.35 -3.06
C ILE A 239 7.49 7.62 -2.32
N GLN A 240 7.39 8.77 -2.97
CA GLN A 240 7.84 10.04 -2.39
C GLN A 240 6.95 10.51 -1.24
N ILE A 241 5.62 10.40 -1.33
CA ILE A 241 4.75 10.83 -0.22
C ILE A 241 4.91 9.93 1.02
N TYR A 242 5.12 8.63 0.82
CA TYR A 242 5.41 7.72 1.92
C TYR A 242 6.75 8.08 2.59
N ARG A 243 7.82 8.27 1.80
CA ARG A 243 9.13 8.72 2.30
C ARG A 243 9.03 10.04 3.05
N TYR A 244 8.35 11.01 2.44
CA TYR A 244 8.12 12.31 3.06
C TYR A 244 7.43 12.20 4.42
N THR A 245 6.40 11.38 4.52
CA THR A 245 5.66 11.15 5.78
C THR A 245 6.58 10.59 6.87
N VAL A 246 7.37 9.57 6.54
CA VAL A 246 8.35 8.98 7.49
C VAL A 246 9.38 10.01 7.92
N GLU A 247 9.99 10.73 6.98
CA GLU A 247 11.02 11.73 7.27
C GLU A 247 10.46 12.92 8.06
N TYR A 248 9.26 13.36 7.73
CA TYR A 248 8.61 14.45 8.45
C TYR A 248 8.36 14.08 9.91
N LEU A 249 7.77 12.92 10.17
CA LEU A 249 7.49 12.46 11.52
C LEU A 249 8.78 12.15 12.29
N ARG A 250 9.68 11.34 11.72
CA ARG A 250 10.92 10.87 12.36
C ARG A 250 11.92 11.99 12.55
N ASP A 251 12.29 12.69 11.45
CA ASP A 251 13.46 13.57 11.43
C ASP A 251 13.10 15.03 11.74
N LYS A 252 11.89 15.49 11.32
CA LYS A 252 11.48 16.88 11.56
C LYS A 252 10.70 17.05 12.88
N LYS A 253 9.90 16.03 13.26
CA LYS A 253 9.05 16.10 14.46
C LYS A 253 9.55 15.27 15.64
N GLY A 254 10.63 14.49 15.46
CA GLY A 254 11.24 13.69 16.52
C GLY A 254 10.35 12.58 17.06
N VAL A 255 9.52 11.97 16.20
CA VAL A 255 8.70 10.82 16.55
C VAL A 255 9.57 9.56 16.45
N HIS A 256 9.99 9.04 17.61
CA HIS A 256 10.93 7.92 17.71
C HIS A 256 10.31 6.64 18.30
N ASN A 257 8.98 6.60 18.41
CA ASN A 257 8.22 5.45 18.91
C ASN A 257 7.36 4.77 17.84
N PHE A 258 7.59 5.05 16.55
CA PHE A 258 6.88 4.39 15.46
C PHE A 258 7.72 3.29 14.80
N LEU A 259 7.06 2.17 14.45
CA LEU A 259 7.45 1.22 13.42
C LEU A 259 6.55 1.45 12.21
N TYR A 260 7.14 1.49 11.01
CA TYR A 260 6.44 1.85 9.79
C TYR A 260 6.04 0.61 9.00
N ALA A 261 4.74 0.48 8.69
CA ALA A 261 4.17 -0.64 7.94
C ALA A 261 3.77 -0.23 6.52
N PHE A 262 4.15 -1.06 5.54
CA PHE A 262 3.73 -0.99 4.14
C PHE A 262 2.83 -2.17 3.86
N SER A 263 1.58 -1.93 3.41
CA SER A 263 0.55 -2.96 3.25
C SER A 263 -0.32 -2.73 2.02
N PRO A 264 0.10 -3.20 0.85
CA PRO A 264 -0.76 -3.25 -0.34
C PRO A 264 -1.87 -4.30 -0.19
N GLY A 265 -2.95 -4.12 -0.96
CA GLY A 265 -4.03 -5.12 -1.08
C GLY A 265 -3.58 -6.35 -1.89
N SER A 266 -3.92 -7.54 -1.43
CA SER A 266 -3.73 -8.82 -2.12
C SER A 266 -4.71 -8.93 -3.32
N PRO A 267 -4.40 -9.70 -4.39
CA PRO A 267 -3.29 -10.64 -4.55
C PRO A 267 -2.05 -10.03 -5.25
N PHE A 268 -0.88 -10.68 -5.06
CA PHE A 268 0.37 -10.30 -5.76
C PHE A 268 0.76 -11.28 -6.88
N ASN A 269 -0.14 -12.17 -7.27
CA ASN A 269 0.06 -13.16 -8.36
C ASN A 269 1.38 -13.95 -8.23
N GLY A 270 1.83 -14.19 -7.00
CA GLY A 270 3.05 -14.93 -6.67
C GLY A 270 4.35 -14.21 -7.02
N THR A 271 4.33 -12.91 -7.34
CA THR A 271 5.52 -12.15 -7.75
C THR A 271 5.91 -11.08 -6.72
N GLU A 272 7.21 -11.00 -6.42
CA GLU A 272 7.75 -9.93 -5.58
C GLU A 272 7.66 -8.57 -6.27
N ALA A 273 7.73 -8.54 -7.59
CA ALA A 273 7.62 -7.31 -8.37
C ALA A 273 6.26 -6.63 -8.16
N ALA A 274 5.16 -7.39 -8.14
CA ALA A 274 3.83 -6.86 -7.88
C ALA A 274 3.72 -6.29 -6.44
N PHE A 275 4.25 -7.01 -5.45
CA PHE A 275 4.27 -6.51 -4.07
C PHE A 275 5.15 -5.26 -3.91
N LEU A 276 6.30 -5.21 -4.58
CA LEU A 276 7.30 -4.13 -4.46
C LEU A 276 7.06 -2.97 -5.42
N GLU A 277 6.01 -2.98 -6.21
CA GLU A 277 5.77 -2.00 -7.27
C GLU A 277 5.90 -0.55 -6.79
N THR A 278 5.38 -0.25 -5.61
CA THR A 278 5.43 1.09 -4.98
C THR A 278 6.16 1.07 -3.65
N TYR A 279 7.04 0.10 -3.45
CA TYR A 279 7.79 -0.04 -2.19
C TYR A 279 8.70 1.15 -1.94
N PRO A 280 8.57 1.87 -0.81
CA PRO A 280 9.34 3.09 -0.56
C PRO A 280 10.84 2.85 -0.29
N GLY A 281 11.23 1.62 -0.04
CA GLY A 281 12.61 1.23 0.25
C GLY A 281 12.83 0.78 1.69
N ASP A 282 13.94 0.06 1.91
CA ASP A 282 14.25 -0.58 3.19
C ASP A 282 14.51 0.42 4.34
N ASP A 283 14.88 1.66 3.99
CA ASP A 283 15.11 2.75 4.96
C ASP A 283 13.82 3.43 5.44
N TYR A 284 12.66 3.00 4.92
CA TYR A 284 11.35 3.61 5.20
C TYR A 284 10.30 2.63 5.72
N VAL A 285 10.57 1.32 5.70
CA VAL A 285 9.61 0.28 6.08
C VAL A 285 10.23 -0.69 7.07
N ASP A 286 9.55 -0.94 8.18
CA ASP A 286 9.89 -1.95 9.19
C ASP A 286 9.09 -3.24 8.99
N ILE A 287 7.84 -3.12 8.55
CA ILE A 287 6.87 -4.20 8.45
C ILE A 287 6.35 -4.29 7.02
N LEU A 288 6.49 -5.47 6.42
CA LEU A 288 5.89 -5.85 5.16
C LEU A 288 4.58 -6.56 5.44
N GLY A 289 3.48 -5.93 5.08
CA GLY A 289 2.14 -6.44 5.33
C GLY A 289 1.32 -6.59 4.05
N PHE A 290 0.13 -7.17 4.17
CA PHE A 290 -0.88 -7.18 3.12
C PHE A 290 -2.28 -7.21 3.73
N ASP A 291 -3.26 -6.78 2.93
CA ASP A 291 -4.65 -6.67 3.33
C ASP A 291 -5.52 -7.49 2.37
N THR A 292 -6.45 -8.31 2.88
CA THR A 292 -7.44 -9.03 2.06
C THR A 292 -8.62 -9.53 2.86
N TYR A 293 -9.80 -9.56 2.22
CA TYR A 293 -11.05 -9.97 2.82
C TYR A 293 -11.68 -11.16 2.09
N TYR A 294 -12.23 -12.10 2.87
CA TYR A 294 -12.98 -13.24 2.36
C TYR A 294 -14.46 -12.87 2.15
N ASP A 295 -15.04 -13.24 1.02
CA ASP A 295 -16.44 -12.98 0.68
C ASP A 295 -17.40 -14.13 1.04
N GLY A 296 -16.87 -15.20 1.62
CA GLY A 296 -17.62 -16.41 1.97
C GLY A 296 -17.83 -17.41 0.83
N THR A 297 -17.37 -17.12 -0.39
CA THR A 297 -17.60 -17.94 -1.60
C THR A 297 -16.38 -18.24 -2.43
N SER A 298 -15.38 -17.39 -2.39
CA SER A 298 -14.15 -17.49 -3.20
C SER A 298 -13.31 -18.68 -2.76
N ALA A 299 -13.45 -19.82 -3.42
CA ALA A 299 -12.81 -21.09 -3.05
C ALA A 299 -11.27 -21.00 -3.00
N GLY A 300 -10.64 -20.18 -3.83
CA GLY A 300 -9.20 -20.01 -3.89
C GLY A 300 -8.63 -18.96 -2.91
N TRP A 301 -9.46 -18.28 -2.12
CA TRP A 301 -9.00 -17.19 -1.25
C TRP A 301 -7.97 -17.65 -0.20
N PHE A 302 -8.17 -18.78 0.44
CA PHE A 302 -7.23 -19.33 1.43
C PHE A 302 -5.88 -19.67 0.80
N ASP A 303 -5.87 -20.22 -0.42
CA ASP A 303 -4.64 -20.51 -1.15
C ASP A 303 -3.90 -19.21 -1.54
N THR A 304 -4.63 -18.19 -1.95
CA THR A 304 -4.09 -16.84 -2.23
C THR A 304 -3.43 -16.27 -0.98
N VAL A 305 -4.11 -16.30 0.17
CA VAL A 305 -3.55 -15.86 1.46
C VAL A 305 -2.25 -16.60 1.79
N VAL A 306 -2.22 -17.92 1.63
CA VAL A 306 -1.01 -18.72 1.88
C VAL A 306 0.13 -18.32 0.94
N ASN A 307 -0.14 -18.15 -0.36
CA ASN A 307 0.86 -17.78 -1.36
C ASN A 307 1.44 -16.38 -1.08
N ASP A 308 0.61 -15.41 -0.75
CA ASP A 308 1.03 -14.04 -0.44
C ASP A 308 1.78 -13.98 0.91
N ALA A 309 1.29 -14.67 1.95
CA ALA A 309 1.97 -14.77 3.23
C ALA A 309 3.38 -15.40 3.09
N LYS A 310 3.51 -16.44 2.28
CA LYS A 310 4.77 -17.11 1.95
C LYS A 310 5.73 -16.17 1.21
N LEU A 311 5.26 -15.48 0.19
CA LEU A 311 6.05 -14.50 -0.57
C LEU A 311 6.59 -13.41 0.37
N ILE A 312 5.71 -12.80 1.16
CA ILE A 312 6.03 -11.68 2.05
C ILE A 312 6.95 -12.12 3.19
N SER A 313 6.74 -13.31 3.76
CA SER A 313 7.62 -13.84 4.80
C SER A 313 9.05 -14.05 4.31
N ARG A 314 9.22 -14.63 3.11
CA ARG A 314 10.53 -14.82 2.48
C ARG A 314 11.21 -13.49 2.18
N LEU A 315 10.45 -12.51 1.67
CA LEU A 315 10.94 -11.19 1.38
C LEU A 315 11.37 -10.46 2.67
N ALA A 316 10.56 -10.53 3.73
CA ALA A 316 10.85 -9.94 5.03
C ALA A 316 12.15 -10.51 5.64
N ASP A 317 12.37 -11.80 5.53
CA ASP A 317 13.61 -12.43 6.03
C ASP A 317 14.83 -11.91 5.29
N ARG A 318 14.80 -11.85 3.94
CA ARG A 318 15.92 -11.32 3.15
C ARG A 318 16.22 -9.86 3.44
N LYS A 319 15.20 -9.07 3.74
CA LYS A 319 15.32 -7.64 4.05
C LYS A 319 15.53 -7.34 5.53
N GLY A 320 15.49 -8.34 6.40
CA GLY A 320 15.57 -8.19 7.86
C GLY A 320 14.35 -7.50 8.48
N LYS A 321 13.19 -7.55 7.81
CA LYS A 321 11.92 -6.92 8.18
C LYS A 321 10.99 -7.91 8.89
N ILE A 322 9.81 -7.42 9.30
CA ILE A 322 8.73 -8.21 9.88
C ILE A 322 7.70 -8.47 8.81
N ALA A 323 7.17 -9.70 8.73
CA ALA A 323 6.02 -10.03 7.90
C ALA A 323 4.74 -10.03 8.74
N ALA A 324 3.64 -9.48 8.20
CA ALA A 324 2.37 -9.40 8.89
C ALA A 324 1.18 -9.53 7.93
N PHE A 325 0.05 -9.99 8.46
CA PHE A 325 -1.26 -9.92 7.80
C PHE A 325 -1.98 -8.70 8.39
N THR A 326 -1.70 -7.54 7.78
CA THR A 326 -2.00 -6.23 8.37
C THR A 326 -3.48 -5.92 8.44
N GLU A 327 -4.28 -6.54 7.55
CA GLU A 327 -5.73 -6.43 7.63
C GLU A 327 -6.41 -7.65 6.99
N PHE A 328 -7.29 -8.31 7.73
CA PHE A 328 -8.07 -9.43 7.23
C PHE A 328 -9.50 -9.40 7.77
N GLY A 329 -10.40 -10.12 7.10
CA GLY A 329 -11.74 -10.28 7.62
C GLY A 329 -12.61 -11.17 6.75
N TYR A 330 -13.79 -11.46 7.27
CA TYR A 330 -14.88 -12.08 6.52
C TYR A 330 -15.91 -10.98 6.24
N SER A 331 -15.92 -10.50 5.00
CA SER A 331 -16.77 -9.38 4.58
C SER A 331 -18.26 -9.73 4.58
N GLY A 332 -19.10 -8.76 4.93
CA GLY A 332 -20.55 -8.86 4.83
C GLY A 332 -21.19 -9.89 5.76
N VAL A 333 -20.47 -10.33 6.79
CA VAL A 333 -21.02 -11.21 7.82
C VAL A 333 -22.00 -10.42 8.68
N LYS A 334 -23.23 -10.93 8.77
CA LYS A 334 -24.29 -10.43 9.62
C LYS A 334 -24.47 -11.33 10.84
N GLN A 335 -25.45 -11.06 11.67
CA GLN A 335 -25.76 -11.85 12.85
C GLN A 335 -25.91 -13.35 12.55
N THR A 336 -26.50 -13.69 11.41
CA THR A 336 -26.73 -15.06 10.92
C THR A 336 -26.62 -15.10 9.40
N GLY A 337 -26.36 -16.31 8.86
CA GLY A 337 -26.32 -16.55 7.42
C GLY A 337 -24.92 -16.51 6.82
N ALA A 338 -23.88 -16.60 7.65
CA ALA A 338 -22.51 -16.75 7.17
C ALA A 338 -22.38 -18.05 6.36
N LYS A 339 -21.82 -17.96 5.16
CA LYS A 339 -21.69 -19.10 4.23
C LYS A 339 -20.59 -20.06 4.67
N ASP A 340 -19.62 -19.61 5.46
CA ASP A 340 -18.55 -20.42 6.01
C ASP A 340 -18.45 -20.26 7.53
N LEU A 341 -19.00 -21.22 8.26
CA LEU A 341 -18.99 -21.25 9.73
C LEU A 341 -17.65 -21.72 10.33
N GLN A 342 -16.63 -21.98 9.50
CA GLN A 342 -15.31 -22.45 9.93
C GLN A 342 -14.20 -21.48 9.45
N PHE A 343 -14.52 -20.24 9.18
CA PHE A 343 -13.60 -19.24 8.61
C PHE A 343 -12.30 -19.13 9.41
N TYR A 344 -12.38 -18.94 10.71
CA TYR A 344 -11.20 -18.71 11.56
C TYR A 344 -10.30 -19.94 11.65
N THR A 345 -10.89 -21.13 11.86
CA THR A 345 -10.11 -22.38 11.95
C THR A 345 -9.53 -22.78 10.60
N LYS A 346 -10.21 -22.55 9.48
CA LYS A 346 -9.67 -22.74 8.13
C LYS A 346 -8.51 -21.79 7.84
N LEU A 347 -8.66 -20.50 8.16
CA LEU A 347 -7.61 -19.52 7.92
C LEU A 347 -6.33 -19.84 8.68
N ILE A 348 -6.44 -20.10 9.97
CA ILE A 348 -5.25 -20.44 10.77
C ILE A 348 -4.66 -21.79 10.37
N GLY A 349 -5.50 -22.76 9.99
CA GLY A 349 -5.08 -24.05 9.45
C GLY A 349 -4.32 -23.90 8.14
N ALA A 350 -4.80 -23.06 7.23
CA ALA A 350 -4.15 -22.73 5.96
C ALA A 350 -2.77 -22.10 6.18
N LEU A 351 -2.67 -21.07 7.01
CA LEU A 351 -1.37 -20.44 7.34
C LEU A 351 -0.39 -21.43 7.96
N LYS A 352 -0.84 -22.29 8.88
CA LYS A 352 -0.01 -23.33 9.54
C LYS A 352 0.46 -24.42 8.58
N SER A 353 -0.24 -24.65 7.48
CA SER A 353 0.09 -25.71 6.52
C SER A 353 1.39 -25.49 5.77
N ASP A 354 1.87 -24.24 5.67
CA ASP A 354 3.11 -23.87 4.99
C ASP A 354 4.13 -23.27 5.96
N GLN A 355 5.40 -23.70 5.86
CA GLN A 355 6.48 -23.29 6.77
C GLN A 355 6.87 -21.82 6.64
N ASP A 356 6.62 -21.21 5.49
CA ASP A 356 6.88 -19.81 5.24
C ASP A 356 5.64 -18.95 5.56
N ALA A 357 4.44 -19.37 5.12
CA ALA A 357 3.19 -18.66 5.39
C ALA A 357 2.92 -18.49 6.90
N LYS A 358 3.24 -19.49 7.71
CA LYS A 358 3.07 -19.39 9.17
C LYS A 358 4.00 -18.37 9.85
N ARG A 359 4.92 -17.71 9.14
CA ARG A 359 5.86 -16.75 9.74
C ARG A 359 5.37 -15.30 9.67
N MET A 360 4.05 -15.09 9.68
CA MET A 360 3.45 -13.81 9.99
C MET A 360 3.56 -13.52 11.48
N ALA A 361 3.95 -12.29 11.86
CA ALA A 361 4.07 -11.90 13.26
C ALA A 361 2.70 -11.64 13.89
N TYR A 362 1.81 -11.01 13.14
CA TYR A 362 0.44 -10.73 13.58
C TYR A 362 -0.54 -10.78 12.42
N MET A 363 -1.81 -10.86 12.77
CA MET A 363 -2.95 -10.71 11.88
C MET A 363 -4.00 -9.83 12.56
N GLN A 364 -4.49 -8.80 11.87
CA GLN A 364 -5.44 -7.84 12.43
C GLN A 364 -6.75 -7.86 11.64
N THR A 365 -7.86 -8.05 12.33
CA THR A 365 -9.20 -7.92 11.73
C THR A 365 -9.79 -6.54 11.96
N TRP A 366 -10.86 -6.22 11.21
CA TRP A 366 -11.50 -4.91 11.29
C TRP A 366 -12.43 -4.76 12.50
N ALA A 367 -13.05 -3.58 12.62
CA ALA A 367 -13.90 -3.21 13.75
C ALA A 367 -15.36 -3.66 13.58
N ASN A 368 -16.00 -4.02 14.68
CA ASN A 368 -17.46 -4.23 14.73
C ASN A 368 -18.20 -2.90 14.93
N PHE A 369 -18.38 -2.11 13.87
CA PHE A 369 -19.10 -0.83 13.95
C PHE A 369 -20.61 -1.00 14.06
N ASN A 370 -21.17 -2.01 13.40
CA ASN A 370 -22.62 -2.28 13.32
C ASN A 370 -22.87 -3.74 12.97
N THR A 371 -24.15 -4.10 12.82
CA THR A 371 -24.60 -5.48 12.50
C THR A 371 -24.58 -5.85 11.03
N ASP A 372 -24.22 -4.93 10.13
CA ASP A 372 -24.16 -5.19 8.69
C ASP A 372 -22.83 -5.82 8.25
N SER A 373 -21.77 -5.64 9.06
CA SER A 373 -20.46 -6.22 8.82
C SER A 373 -19.76 -6.53 10.16
N ILE A 374 -19.73 -7.81 10.52
CA ILE A 374 -19.22 -8.30 11.79
C ILE A 374 -17.90 -9.03 11.54
N PHE A 375 -16.82 -8.52 12.11
CA PHE A 375 -15.46 -9.06 11.92
C PHE A 375 -14.96 -9.87 13.10
N VAL A 376 -15.56 -9.71 14.28
CA VAL A 376 -15.29 -10.55 15.47
C VAL A 376 -16.61 -11.03 16.03
N PRO A 377 -16.75 -12.36 16.24
CA PRO A 377 -17.92 -12.92 16.91
C PRO A 377 -18.05 -12.41 18.35
N TYR A 378 -19.27 -12.11 18.75
CA TYR A 378 -19.60 -11.63 20.08
C TYR A 378 -20.38 -12.67 20.88
N ARG A 379 -20.41 -12.48 22.21
CA ARG A 379 -21.17 -13.31 23.16
C ARG A 379 -22.12 -12.45 23.96
N ASN A 380 -23.34 -12.96 24.20
CA ASN A 380 -24.35 -12.33 25.04
C ASN A 380 -24.62 -10.86 24.67
N ALA A 381 -24.57 -10.53 23.36
CA ALA A 381 -24.81 -9.15 22.92
C ALA A 381 -26.26 -8.72 23.21
N PRO A 382 -26.48 -7.46 23.63
CA PRO A 382 -27.80 -6.94 23.99
C PRO A 382 -28.75 -6.82 22.79
N ASN A 383 -29.97 -6.36 23.03
CA ASN A 383 -30.98 -6.06 22.03
C ASN A 383 -31.40 -7.29 21.17
N GLY A 384 -31.37 -8.49 21.78
CA GLY A 384 -31.78 -9.71 21.12
C GLY A 384 -30.73 -10.34 20.20
N LEU A 385 -29.49 -9.80 20.14
CA LEU A 385 -28.42 -10.33 19.32
C LEU A 385 -27.89 -11.68 19.86
N GLY A 386 -27.79 -11.84 21.21
CA GLY A 386 -27.30 -13.09 21.80
C GLY A 386 -25.86 -13.43 21.43
N ASP A 387 -25.60 -14.70 21.12
CA ASP A 387 -24.30 -15.19 20.66
C ASP A 387 -24.24 -15.19 19.14
N HIS A 388 -23.12 -14.76 18.56
CA HIS A 388 -22.90 -14.77 17.11
C HIS A 388 -22.66 -16.20 16.61
N GLU A 389 -23.18 -16.57 15.42
CA GLU A 389 -23.08 -17.94 14.87
C GLU A 389 -21.66 -18.44 14.63
N LEU A 390 -20.68 -17.54 14.36
CA LEU A 390 -19.25 -17.88 14.24
C LEU A 390 -18.53 -18.01 15.59
N LEU A 391 -19.18 -17.75 16.73
CA LEU A 391 -18.55 -17.81 18.04
C LEU A 391 -17.91 -19.18 18.35
N PRO A 392 -18.54 -20.33 18.05
CA PRO A 392 -17.93 -21.63 18.28
C PRO A 392 -16.62 -21.87 17.52
N ASP A 393 -16.50 -21.32 16.31
CA ASP A 393 -15.30 -21.40 15.49
C ASP A 393 -14.21 -20.46 16.02
N PHE A 394 -14.57 -19.23 16.38
CA PHE A 394 -13.65 -18.27 17.00
C PHE A 394 -13.09 -18.77 18.34
N VAL A 395 -13.89 -19.47 19.16
CA VAL A 395 -13.41 -20.12 20.40
C VAL A 395 -12.36 -21.18 20.09
N LYS A 396 -12.54 -21.99 19.03
CA LYS A 396 -11.52 -22.96 18.59
C LYS A 396 -10.25 -22.27 18.12
N TYR A 397 -10.40 -21.19 17.33
CA TYR A 397 -9.28 -20.35 16.91
C TYR A 397 -8.50 -19.79 18.12
N TYR A 398 -9.20 -19.25 19.12
CA TYR A 398 -8.61 -18.77 20.37
C TYR A 398 -7.84 -19.86 21.13
N THR A 399 -8.31 -21.11 21.12
CA THR A 399 -7.65 -22.22 21.82
C THR A 399 -6.54 -22.91 21.03
N ASP A 400 -6.32 -22.50 19.75
CA ASP A 400 -5.18 -23.01 18.98
C ASP A 400 -3.87 -22.49 19.57
N SER A 401 -2.91 -23.38 19.73
CA SER A 401 -1.62 -23.04 20.37
C SER A 401 -0.76 -22.08 19.56
N TYR A 402 -1.11 -21.85 18.30
CA TYR A 402 -0.40 -20.96 17.40
C TYR A 402 -0.94 -19.52 17.46
N THR A 403 -2.18 -19.31 17.90
CA THR A 403 -2.74 -17.96 18.08
C THR A 403 -2.40 -17.41 19.47
N SER A 404 -2.01 -16.14 19.54
CA SER A 404 -1.67 -15.45 20.78
C SER A 404 -2.56 -14.23 21.01
N PHE A 405 -3.01 -14.12 22.24
CA PHE A 405 -3.85 -13.04 22.73
C PHE A 405 -3.13 -12.26 23.84
N SER A 406 -3.79 -11.36 24.53
CA SER A 406 -3.17 -10.43 25.47
C SER A 406 -2.37 -11.13 26.60
N ASP A 407 -2.86 -12.24 27.12
CA ASP A 407 -2.18 -12.95 28.23
C ASP A 407 -0.82 -13.53 27.82
N GLU A 408 -0.72 -14.12 26.61
CA GLU A 408 0.52 -14.65 26.06
C GLU A 408 1.52 -13.54 25.78
N ILE A 409 1.07 -12.43 25.19
CA ILE A 409 1.94 -11.31 24.82
C ILE A 409 2.49 -10.62 26.06
N ARG A 410 1.66 -10.40 27.07
CA ARG A 410 2.09 -9.86 28.36
C ARG A 410 3.17 -10.75 29.01
N ALA A 411 3.00 -12.07 28.94
CA ALA A 411 4.01 -13.03 29.41
C ALA A 411 5.30 -12.95 28.58
N GLY A 412 5.22 -12.68 27.28
CA GLY A 412 6.34 -12.52 26.35
C GLY A 412 7.13 -11.22 26.54
N LYS A 413 6.61 -10.24 27.26
CA LYS A 413 7.26 -8.96 27.60
C LYS A 413 7.81 -8.20 26.37
N PRO A 414 6.99 -7.80 25.41
CA PRO A 414 7.43 -7.27 24.10
C PRO A 414 8.28 -5.99 24.20
N TYR A 415 8.23 -5.27 25.32
CA TYR A 415 8.84 -3.95 25.47
C TYR A 415 10.08 -3.93 26.37
N SER A 416 10.60 -5.10 26.82
CA SER A 416 11.66 -5.17 27.84
C SER A 416 13.01 -5.71 27.33
N GLY A 417 13.12 -6.00 26.04
CA GLY A 417 14.35 -6.50 25.41
C GLY A 417 15.43 -5.44 25.33
N LYS A 418 16.71 -5.87 25.52
CA LYS A 418 17.88 -5.00 25.30
C LYS A 418 18.32 -5.12 23.85
N VAL A 419 17.89 -4.15 23.02
CA VAL A 419 18.15 -4.13 21.59
C VAL A 419 18.77 -2.78 21.21
N LEU A 420 19.83 -2.81 20.41
CA LEU A 420 20.43 -1.62 19.81
C LEU A 420 19.96 -1.49 18.36
N ALA A 421 19.84 -0.26 17.88
CA ALA A 421 19.68 0.00 16.47
C ALA A 421 21.00 -0.21 15.73
N ALA A 422 20.91 -0.69 14.48
CA ALA A 422 22.07 -0.74 13.59
C ALA A 422 22.59 0.67 13.32
N ARG A 423 23.87 0.76 12.97
CA ARG A 423 24.51 2.05 12.65
C ARG A 423 23.83 2.67 11.42
N GLU A 424 23.60 3.97 11.51
CA GLU A 424 23.13 4.77 10.38
C GLU A 424 24.07 4.68 9.19
N GLN A 425 23.48 4.54 8.00
CA GLN A 425 24.17 4.65 6.73
C GLN A 425 23.73 5.93 6.02
N PRO A 426 24.66 6.68 5.43
CA PRO A 426 24.28 7.86 4.68
C PRO A 426 23.63 7.46 3.33
N PHE A 427 22.54 8.11 2.98
CA PHE A 427 21.90 8.00 1.68
C PHE A 427 21.34 9.35 1.26
N MET A 428 20.91 9.45 -0.01
CA MET A 428 20.25 10.65 -0.52
C MET A 428 19.13 10.26 -1.49
N HIS A 429 18.18 11.17 -1.64
CA HIS A 429 17.17 11.04 -2.68
C HIS A 429 16.73 12.41 -3.23
N ILE A 430 16.30 12.40 -4.51
CA ILE A 430 15.65 13.53 -5.16
C ILE A 430 14.17 13.47 -4.78
N VAL A 431 13.65 14.59 -4.28
CA VAL A 431 12.27 14.71 -3.80
C VAL A 431 11.37 15.31 -4.89
N THR A 432 11.86 16.36 -5.55
CA THR A 432 11.16 17.07 -6.63
C THR A 432 12.17 17.46 -7.72
N PRO A 433 11.87 17.21 -9.01
CA PRO A 433 10.76 16.41 -9.51
C PRO A 433 10.88 14.95 -9.12
N THR A 434 9.75 14.22 -9.16
CA THR A 434 9.77 12.76 -9.03
C THR A 434 10.32 12.12 -10.31
N GLY A 435 10.79 10.88 -10.24
CA GLY A 435 11.18 10.14 -11.44
C GLY A 435 10.04 10.10 -12.46
N ASN A 436 10.37 10.22 -13.74
CA ASN A 436 9.44 10.24 -14.88
C ASN A 436 8.39 11.37 -14.87
N GLN A 437 8.54 12.34 -13.97
CA GLN A 437 7.65 13.51 -13.94
C GLN A 437 7.89 14.39 -15.18
N THR A 438 6.81 14.90 -15.73
CA THR A 438 6.88 15.99 -16.73
C THR A 438 6.98 17.35 -16.02
N VAL A 439 7.98 18.13 -16.39
CA VAL A 439 8.22 19.47 -15.85
C VAL A 439 7.87 20.54 -16.89
N PRO A 440 7.29 21.67 -16.48
CA PRO A 440 6.85 22.71 -17.42
C PRO A 440 8.03 23.44 -18.06
N MET A 441 7.80 23.93 -19.31
CA MET A 441 8.67 24.89 -19.97
C MET A 441 8.38 26.32 -19.53
N SER A 442 7.13 26.60 -19.15
CA SER A 442 6.60 27.96 -18.90
C SER A 442 7.07 28.58 -17.59
N SER A 443 7.58 27.76 -16.66
CA SER A 443 8.02 28.22 -15.33
C SER A 443 9.20 27.39 -14.81
N PRO A 444 10.06 27.96 -13.95
CA PRO A 444 11.12 27.21 -13.29
C PRO A 444 10.55 26.07 -12.42
N THR A 445 11.19 24.92 -12.48
CA THR A 445 10.94 23.80 -11.56
C THR A 445 11.87 23.90 -10.36
N VAL A 446 11.31 23.94 -9.17
CA VAL A 446 12.10 23.91 -7.94
C VAL A 446 12.60 22.50 -7.67
N LEU A 447 13.88 22.27 -7.87
CA LEU A 447 14.52 21.01 -7.51
C LEU A 447 14.63 20.89 -6.00
N ARG A 448 14.35 19.74 -5.45
CA ARG A 448 14.54 19.42 -4.03
C ARG A 448 15.22 18.08 -3.90
N ALA A 449 16.29 18.03 -3.10
CA ALA A 449 16.95 16.79 -2.75
C ALA A 449 17.30 16.78 -1.27
N ARG A 450 17.40 15.60 -0.71
CA ARG A 450 17.76 15.41 0.68
C ARG A 450 18.89 14.40 0.81
N ALA A 451 19.87 14.71 1.65
CA ALA A 451 20.88 13.76 2.12
C ALA A 451 20.57 13.44 3.59
N VAL A 452 20.36 12.16 3.89
CA VAL A 452 20.05 11.65 5.22
C VAL A 452 21.34 11.04 5.80
N ASN A 453 21.61 11.28 7.08
CA ASN A 453 22.77 10.76 7.82
C ASN A 453 24.13 11.17 7.21
N GLN A 454 24.17 12.27 6.47
CA GLN A 454 25.41 12.84 5.91
C GLN A 454 25.59 14.30 6.34
N LYS A 455 26.77 14.64 6.87
CA LYS A 455 27.15 16.04 7.06
C LYS A 455 27.58 16.62 5.72
N VAL A 456 26.65 17.26 5.02
CA VAL A 456 26.84 17.78 3.66
C VAL A 456 27.84 18.95 3.68
N LYS A 457 28.80 18.94 2.75
CA LYS A 457 29.72 20.06 2.45
C LYS A 457 29.18 20.91 1.32
N LYS A 458 28.67 20.27 0.25
CA LYS A 458 27.98 20.89 -0.88
C LYS A 458 27.03 19.87 -1.52
N MET A 459 26.00 20.36 -2.18
CA MET A 459 25.13 19.56 -3.05
C MET A 459 25.02 20.24 -4.40
N THR A 460 25.00 19.45 -5.48
CA THR A 460 24.98 19.93 -6.86
C THR A 460 23.98 19.12 -7.69
N TYR A 461 23.48 19.72 -8.77
CA TYR A 461 22.73 18.99 -9.79
C TYR A 461 23.35 19.14 -11.18
N ARG A 462 23.01 18.23 -12.08
CA ARG A 462 23.44 18.20 -13.46
C ARG A 462 22.28 17.70 -14.34
N ILE A 463 22.13 18.25 -15.53
CA ILE A 463 21.07 17.86 -16.48
C ILE A 463 21.70 17.19 -17.71
N GLY A 464 21.19 16.02 -18.06
CA GLY A 464 21.61 15.25 -19.23
C GLY A 464 23.13 15.00 -19.24
N ASN A 465 23.73 15.24 -20.41
CA ASN A 465 25.17 15.09 -20.63
C ASN A 465 25.98 16.37 -20.41
N ASP A 466 25.35 17.46 -19.90
CA ASP A 466 26.09 18.67 -19.54
C ASP A 466 27.14 18.34 -18.49
N PRO A 467 28.44 18.61 -18.74
CA PRO A 467 29.49 18.33 -17.74
C PRO A 467 29.44 19.27 -16.53
N ALA A 468 28.71 20.39 -16.60
CA ALA A 468 28.61 21.36 -15.51
C ALA A 468 27.77 20.83 -14.35
N GLU A 469 28.24 21.07 -13.13
CA GLU A 469 27.50 20.85 -11.91
C GLU A 469 27.05 22.20 -11.33
N TYR A 470 25.76 22.36 -11.12
CA TYR A 470 25.14 23.57 -10.60
C TYR A 470 24.87 23.43 -9.10
N PRO A 471 25.11 24.49 -8.30
CA PRO A 471 24.96 24.39 -6.84
C PRO A 471 23.49 24.33 -6.44
N MET A 472 23.22 23.59 -5.36
CA MET A 472 21.96 23.58 -4.62
C MET A 472 22.18 24.20 -3.24
N THR A 473 21.21 24.95 -2.74
CA THR A 473 21.27 25.68 -1.46
C THR A 473 20.34 25.02 -0.45
N LEU A 474 20.79 24.90 0.80
CA LEU A 474 19.95 24.41 1.89
C LEU A 474 18.82 25.41 2.15
N ASP A 475 17.58 24.93 2.23
CA ASP A 475 16.40 25.76 2.50
C ASP A 475 16.46 26.39 3.91
N ALA A 476 15.57 27.35 4.15
CA ALA A 476 15.51 28.07 5.43
C ALA A 476 15.12 27.15 6.61
N GLU A 477 14.47 26.02 6.33
CA GLU A 477 14.09 25.03 7.33
C GLU A 477 15.24 24.06 7.67
N GLY A 478 16.31 24.07 6.88
CA GLY A 478 17.45 23.16 7.06
C GLY A 478 17.15 21.71 6.66
N PHE A 479 16.16 21.48 5.81
CA PHE A 479 15.66 20.15 5.52
C PHE A 479 15.94 19.66 4.09
N TYR A 480 15.80 20.53 3.08
CA TYR A 480 16.07 20.23 1.68
C TYR A 480 17.17 21.11 1.10
N TYR A 481 17.96 20.54 0.19
CA TYR A 481 18.75 21.32 -0.74
C TYR A 481 17.90 21.65 -1.96
N THR A 482 17.84 22.91 -2.37
CA THR A 482 16.97 23.42 -3.42
C THR A 482 17.76 24.18 -4.49
N ALA A 483 17.25 24.16 -5.70
CA ALA A 483 17.68 25.01 -6.83
C ALA A 483 16.52 25.20 -7.80
N ASP A 484 16.48 26.34 -8.48
CA ASP A 484 15.54 26.55 -9.59
C ASP A 484 16.18 26.07 -10.89
N TRP A 485 15.45 25.27 -11.64
CA TRP A 485 15.85 24.80 -12.96
C TRP A 485 14.80 25.21 -14.00
N SER A 486 15.26 25.98 -15.01
CA SER A 486 14.47 26.30 -16.20
C SER A 486 14.98 25.44 -17.36
N PRO A 487 14.18 24.51 -17.89
CA PRO A 487 14.59 23.72 -19.04
C PRO A 487 14.89 24.60 -20.27
N SER A 488 15.87 24.22 -21.08
CA SER A 488 16.13 24.87 -22.36
C SER A 488 15.12 24.45 -23.40
N ALA A 489 14.82 25.29 -24.38
CA ALA A 489 13.91 24.99 -25.50
C ALA A 489 14.33 23.72 -26.27
N ALA A 490 15.60 23.37 -26.28
CA ALA A 490 16.09 22.13 -26.92
C ALA A 490 15.60 20.85 -26.24
N LEU A 491 15.07 20.93 -25.01
CA LEU A 491 14.50 19.81 -24.27
C LEU A 491 12.99 19.69 -24.39
N GLU A 492 12.34 20.63 -25.07
CA GLU A 492 10.88 20.60 -25.23
C GLU A 492 10.44 19.28 -25.89
N GLU A 493 9.38 18.69 -25.33
CA GLU A 493 8.83 17.37 -25.73
C GLU A 493 9.87 16.22 -25.74
N SER A 494 10.89 16.32 -24.90
CA SER A 494 11.91 15.28 -24.79
C SER A 494 12.17 14.85 -23.34
N GLY A 495 12.76 13.67 -23.21
CA GLY A 495 13.27 13.17 -21.93
C GLY A 495 14.71 13.61 -21.71
N THR A 496 15.06 13.86 -20.43
CA THR A 496 16.44 14.09 -20.00
C THR A 496 16.67 13.48 -18.63
N THR A 497 17.95 13.28 -18.27
CA THR A 497 18.31 12.84 -16.92
C THR A 497 18.63 14.01 -16.02
N MET A 498 18.27 13.89 -14.76
CA MET A 498 18.70 14.78 -13.69
C MET A 498 19.53 13.98 -12.68
N THR A 499 20.77 14.39 -12.48
CA THR A 499 21.68 13.79 -11.50
C THR A 499 21.94 14.77 -10.38
N VAL A 500 21.65 14.38 -9.14
CA VAL A 500 22.03 15.14 -7.95
C VAL A 500 23.17 14.42 -7.24
N LYS A 501 24.16 15.18 -6.76
CA LYS A 501 25.29 14.68 -5.97
C LYS A 501 25.39 15.44 -4.66
N SER A 502 25.58 14.69 -3.58
CA SER A 502 25.86 15.23 -2.25
C SER A 502 27.28 14.88 -1.83
N TYR A 503 28.07 15.89 -1.53
CA TYR A 503 29.46 15.76 -1.09
C TYR A 503 29.53 15.93 0.42
N GLY A 504 29.87 14.88 1.14
CA GLY A 504 30.03 14.88 2.60
C GLY A 504 31.30 15.54 3.06
N LYS A 505 31.29 16.11 4.28
CA LYS A 505 32.51 16.67 4.93
C LYS A 505 33.61 15.63 5.17
N ASN A 506 33.24 14.35 5.22
CA ASN A 506 34.11 13.19 5.36
C ASN A 506 34.65 12.64 4.03
N GLY A 507 34.37 13.32 2.90
CA GLY A 507 34.75 12.87 1.57
C GLY A 507 33.78 11.88 0.89
N THR A 508 32.73 11.39 1.57
CA THR A 508 31.75 10.52 0.98
C THR A 508 30.93 11.27 -0.08
N VAL A 509 30.73 10.68 -1.26
CA VAL A 509 29.88 11.22 -2.32
C VAL A 509 28.68 10.29 -2.50
N LEU A 510 27.49 10.86 -2.40
CA LEU A 510 26.22 10.19 -2.73
C LEU A 510 25.70 10.76 -4.03
N SER A 511 25.05 9.94 -4.84
CA SER A 511 24.48 10.35 -6.13
C SER A 511 23.19 9.61 -6.43
N GLN A 512 22.21 10.33 -6.99
CA GLN A 512 21.03 9.75 -7.58
C GLN A 512 20.77 10.39 -8.94
N THR A 513 20.28 9.60 -9.87
CA THR A 513 19.83 10.04 -11.20
C THR A 513 18.39 9.61 -11.39
N ILE A 514 17.57 10.52 -11.89
CA ILE A 514 16.20 10.27 -12.32
C ILE A 514 16.03 10.68 -13.78
N GLN A 515 15.07 10.08 -14.46
CA GLN A 515 14.55 10.54 -15.75
C GLN A 515 13.47 11.59 -15.49
N VAL A 516 13.43 12.64 -16.30
CA VAL A 516 12.36 13.64 -16.31
C VAL A 516 11.98 13.96 -17.77
N PHE A 517 10.76 14.35 -17.99
CA PHE A 517 10.26 14.80 -19.30
C PHE A 517 10.03 16.31 -19.25
N VAL A 518 10.23 16.99 -20.37
CA VAL A 518 10.13 18.44 -20.44
C VAL A 518 9.02 18.83 -21.43
N GLY A 519 8.10 19.65 -21.01
CA GLY A 519 6.99 20.15 -21.82
C GLY A 519 5.85 20.63 -20.94
N ASP A 520 4.97 21.46 -21.50
CA ASP A 520 3.74 21.83 -20.81
C ASP A 520 2.73 20.69 -20.99
N VAL A 521 2.51 19.92 -19.93
CA VAL A 521 1.44 18.91 -19.92
C VAL A 521 0.12 19.66 -19.84
N GLN A 522 -0.49 19.88 -20.99
CA GLN A 522 -1.91 20.10 -21.00
C GLN A 522 -2.56 18.72 -20.80
N GLY A 523 -3.02 18.47 -19.59
CA GLY A 523 -3.91 17.34 -19.36
C GLY A 523 -5.07 17.47 -20.34
N ASN A 524 -5.57 16.34 -20.84
CA ASN A 524 -6.73 16.36 -21.73
C ASN A 524 -7.89 17.07 -21.02
N THR A 525 -8.18 18.31 -21.44
CA THR A 525 -9.24 19.14 -20.85
C THR A 525 -10.60 18.90 -21.49
N ASP A 526 -10.63 18.21 -22.64
CA ASP A 526 -11.88 17.85 -23.32
C ASP A 526 -12.46 16.57 -22.66
N PRO A 527 -13.61 16.65 -21.97
CA PRO A 527 -14.22 15.49 -21.35
C PRO A 527 -14.64 14.40 -22.35
N LEU A 528 -14.75 14.73 -23.63
CA LEU A 528 -15.10 13.77 -24.67
C LEU A 528 -13.92 12.90 -25.09
N VAL A 529 -12.68 13.31 -24.86
CA VAL A 529 -11.48 12.56 -25.23
C VAL A 529 -11.11 11.59 -24.11
N VAL A 530 -11.09 10.29 -24.44
CA VAL A 530 -10.58 9.25 -23.54
C VAL A 530 -9.06 9.30 -23.52
N ASP A 531 -8.42 9.17 -24.69
CA ASP A 531 -6.97 9.21 -24.80
C ASP A 531 -6.49 9.43 -26.24
N THR A 532 -5.42 10.22 -26.37
CA THR A 532 -4.61 10.35 -27.58
C THR A 532 -3.19 9.85 -27.38
N PHE A 533 -2.87 9.35 -26.18
CA PHE A 533 -1.56 8.84 -25.75
C PHE A 533 -0.39 9.82 -25.80
N ASP A 534 -0.56 10.99 -26.38
CA ASP A 534 0.46 12.04 -26.47
C ASP A 534 0.72 12.76 -25.15
N THR A 535 -0.29 12.81 -24.27
CA THR A 535 -0.21 13.50 -22.98
C THR A 535 0.80 12.87 -22.03
N TYR A 536 1.19 11.61 -22.26
CA TYR A 536 2.19 10.91 -21.45
C TYR A 536 3.64 11.25 -21.82
N LYS A 537 3.87 12.00 -22.89
CA LYS A 537 5.19 12.51 -23.32
C LYS A 537 6.26 11.42 -23.43
N GLY A 538 5.89 10.20 -23.80
CA GLY A 538 6.80 9.05 -23.93
C GLY A 538 7.09 8.29 -22.62
N SER A 539 6.44 8.63 -21.52
CA SER A 539 6.59 7.92 -20.24
C SER A 539 5.58 6.78 -20.10
N ASN A 540 6.06 5.54 -20.15
CA ASN A 540 5.24 4.35 -19.87
C ASN A 540 4.76 4.32 -18.41
N GLU A 541 5.52 4.90 -17.47
CA GLU A 541 5.13 4.98 -16.07
C GLU A 541 3.92 5.91 -15.88
N LEU A 542 3.84 7.02 -16.63
CA LEU A 542 2.67 7.88 -16.64
C LEU A 542 1.48 7.19 -17.29
N LEU A 543 1.70 6.43 -18.36
CA LEU A 543 0.67 5.61 -18.99
C LEU A 543 0.14 4.56 -18.01
N ASP A 544 1.01 3.77 -17.37
CA ASP A 544 0.65 2.77 -16.38
C ASP A 544 -0.15 3.36 -15.19
N ALA A 545 0.21 4.58 -14.76
CA ALA A 545 -0.50 5.27 -13.69
C ALA A 545 -1.92 5.75 -14.10
N ALA A 546 -2.17 5.95 -15.38
CA ALA A 546 -3.46 6.37 -15.91
C ALA A 546 -4.44 5.21 -16.12
N TYR A 547 -3.94 3.97 -16.14
CA TYR A 547 -4.71 2.77 -16.39
C TYR A 547 -4.58 1.77 -15.23
N SER A 548 -5.62 0.97 -15.03
CA SER A 548 -5.63 -0.10 -14.03
C SER A 548 -5.81 -1.45 -14.74
N PRO A 549 -4.91 -2.43 -14.55
CA PRO A 549 -5.04 -3.75 -15.17
C PRO A 549 -6.16 -4.57 -14.52
N ALA A 550 -6.77 -5.45 -15.29
CA ALA A 550 -7.79 -6.41 -14.86
C ALA A 550 -7.58 -7.78 -15.51
N GLY A 551 -7.93 -8.85 -14.80
CA GLY A 551 -7.87 -10.22 -15.31
C GLY A 551 -6.45 -10.79 -15.43
N ASP A 552 -6.18 -11.48 -16.54
CA ASP A 552 -4.88 -12.11 -16.83
C ASP A 552 -3.79 -11.07 -17.11
N LEU A 553 -2.54 -11.54 -17.11
CA LEU A 553 -1.38 -10.68 -17.34
C LEU A 553 -1.48 -9.95 -18.69
N ASN A 554 -1.28 -8.66 -18.65
CA ASN A 554 -1.16 -7.79 -19.82
C ASN A 554 -0.11 -6.71 -19.58
N THR A 555 0.32 -6.06 -20.64
CA THR A 555 1.27 -4.94 -20.60
C THR A 555 0.83 -3.87 -21.59
N ILE A 556 0.89 -2.62 -21.15
CA ILE A 556 0.68 -1.48 -22.03
C ILE A 556 1.96 -0.67 -22.17
N THR A 557 2.22 -0.16 -23.37
CA THR A 557 3.36 0.72 -23.66
C THR A 557 3.00 1.73 -24.74
N LEU A 558 3.67 2.88 -24.72
CA LEU A 558 3.55 3.87 -25.79
C LEU A 558 4.29 3.35 -27.03
N ASP A 559 3.64 3.46 -28.18
CA ASP A 559 4.18 3.03 -29.48
C ASP A 559 4.32 4.23 -30.44
N LEU A 560 5.46 4.30 -31.14
CA LEU A 560 5.79 5.38 -32.08
C LEU A 560 5.37 5.07 -33.51
N GLU A 561 5.08 3.82 -33.83
CA GLU A 561 4.87 3.36 -35.21
C GLU A 561 3.38 3.15 -35.51
N HIS A 562 2.65 2.49 -34.59
CA HIS A 562 1.24 2.14 -34.77
C HIS A 562 0.33 3.17 -34.10
N LYS A 563 -0.05 4.19 -34.87
CA LYS A 563 -0.87 5.32 -34.42
C LYS A 563 -1.64 5.95 -35.58
N ASN A 564 -2.62 6.76 -35.27
CA ASN A 564 -3.43 7.50 -36.26
C ASN A 564 -3.21 9.01 -36.20
N GLY A 565 -2.78 9.52 -35.06
CA GLY A 565 -2.50 10.95 -34.83
C GLY A 565 -1.28 11.14 -33.94
N GLY A 566 -0.92 12.38 -33.67
CA GLY A 566 0.09 12.74 -32.70
C GLY A 566 1.45 12.04 -32.84
N LYS A 567 2.08 11.78 -31.72
CA LYS A 567 3.41 11.14 -31.65
C LYS A 567 3.37 9.71 -31.17
N TYR A 568 2.40 9.34 -30.33
CA TYR A 568 2.30 8.04 -29.68
C TYR A 568 0.92 7.42 -29.87
N GLY A 569 0.88 6.08 -30.02
CA GLY A 569 -0.30 5.25 -29.82
C GLY A 569 -0.11 4.32 -28.64
N LEU A 570 -1.14 3.55 -28.28
CA LEU A 570 -1.09 2.51 -27.27
C LEU A 570 -0.76 1.16 -27.91
N ARG A 571 0.26 0.48 -27.42
CA ARG A 571 0.49 -0.95 -27.61
C ARG A 571 -0.06 -1.70 -26.40
N PHE A 572 -0.92 -2.70 -26.64
CA PHE A 572 -1.53 -3.55 -25.64
C PHE A 572 -1.19 -5.01 -25.91
N ASP A 573 -0.25 -5.56 -25.15
CA ASP A 573 0.13 -6.97 -25.20
C ASP A 573 -0.72 -7.76 -24.20
N TYR A 574 -1.40 -8.82 -24.63
CA TYR A 574 -2.29 -9.61 -23.79
C TYR A 574 -1.95 -11.10 -23.76
N ASN A 575 -2.32 -11.76 -22.65
CA ASN A 575 -2.24 -13.21 -22.47
C ASN A 575 -3.48 -13.71 -21.74
N LEU A 576 -4.19 -14.69 -22.29
CA LEU A 576 -5.46 -15.26 -21.83
C LEU A 576 -5.31 -16.66 -21.23
N SER A 577 -4.14 -17.03 -20.73
CA SER A 577 -3.86 -18.40 -20.27
C SER A 577 -4.37 -18.71 -18.86
N GLY A 578 -4.77 -17.71 -18.08
CA GLY A 578 -5.27 -17.87 -16.71
C GLY A 578 -6.78 -17.88 -16.66
N GLN A 579 -7.38 -16.72 -16.39
CA GLN A 579 -8.83 -16.53 -16.24
C GLN A 579 -9.58 -16.48 -17.58
N GLY A 580 -8.85 -16.32 -18.68
CA GLY A 580 -9.41 -16.23 -20.02
C GLY A 580 -9.95 -14.84 -20.39
N TYR A 581 -9.61 -13.81 -19.61
CA TYR A 581 -9.85 -12.40 -19.95
C TYR A 581 -8.75 -11.52 -19.38
N THR A 582 -8.51 -10.39 -20.03
CA THR A 582 -7.57 -9.39 -19.55
C THR A 582 -7.97 -8.02 -20.05
N GLY A 583 -7.59 -6.94 -19.36
CA GLY A 583 -7.97 -5.60 -19.77
C GLY A 583 -7.24 -4.49 -19.04
N GLN A 584 -7.52 -3.26 -19.51
CA GLN A 584 -7.05 -2.01 -18.92
C GLN A 584 -8.22 -1.05 -18.77
N ILE A 585 -8.30 -0.40 -17.62
CA ILE A 585 -9.40 0.49 -17.25
C ILE A 585 -8.83 1.89 -16.98
N LYS A 586 -9.41 2.89 -17.61
CA LYS A 586 -9.13 4.30 -17.35
C LYS A 586 -10.27 4.97 -16.59
N ASN A 587 -9.95 5.70 -15.53
CA ASN A 587 -10.93 6.53 -14.82
C ASN A 587 -11.26 7.78 -15.64
N MET A 588 -12.55 8.05 -15.83
CA MET A 588 -13.04 9.19 -16.62
C MET A 588 -13.54 10.36 -15.74
N ASN A 589 -13.40 10.27 -14.42
CA ASN A 589 -13.71 11.35 -13.48
C ASN A 589 -15.12 11.93 -13.63
N ASN A 590 -16.13 11.08 -13.91
CA ASN A 590 -17.51 11.49 -14.14
C ASN A 590 -17.65 12.45 -15.34
N ALA A 591 -16.95 12.16 -16.44
CA ALA A 591 -17.02 12.96 -17.66
C ALA A 591 -18.45 13.02 -18.24
N ASP A 592 -18.82 14.16 -18.80
CA ASP A 592 -20.12 14.34 -19.46
C ASP A 592 -19.98 14.11 -20.98
N TRP A 593 -20.54 13.01 -21.45
CA TRP A 593 -20.63 12.65 -22.88
C TRP A 593 -22.04 12.86 -23.46
N SER A 594 -22.95 13.51 -22.75
CA SER A 594 -24.36 13.66 -23.19
C SER A 594 -24.52 14.45 -24.49
N GLY A 595 -23.50 15.18 -24.90
CA GLY A 595 -23.43 15.87 -26.18
C GLY A 595 -22.96 15.01 -27.37
N ALA A 596 -22.50 13.77 -27.11
CA ALA A 596 -22.00 12.84 -28.12
C ALA A 596 -23.05 11.76 -28.45
N ASN A 597 -22.89 11.12 -29.62
CA ASN A 597 -23.75 9.98 -30.04
C ASN A 597 -22.97 8.72 -30.42
N LYS A 598 -21.64 8.82 -30.52
CA LYS A 598 -20.75 7.72 -30.89
C LYS A 598 -19.47 7.76 -30.07
N LEU A 599 -18.84 6.61 -29.93
CA LEU A 599 -17.42 6.48 -29.63
C LEU A 599 -16.64 6.21 -30.92
N LYS A 600 -15.49 6.82 -31.11
CA LYS A 600 -14.54 6.45 -32.15
C LYS A 600 -13.19 6.13 -31.54
N LEU A 601 -12.46 5.23 -32.16
CA LEU A 601 -11.08 4.88 -31.83
C LEU A 601 -10.37 4.38 -33.10
N TRP A 602 -9.08 4.58 -33.18
CA TRP A 602 -8.28 3.87 -34.16
C TRP A 602 -7.81 2.55 -33.53
N LEU A 603 -7.88 1.46 -34.31
CA LEU A 603 -7.55 0.10 -33.89
C LEU A 603 -6.69 -0.57 -34.98
N ALA A 604 -5.54 -1.12 -34.58
CA ALA A 604 -4.83 -2.13 -35.37
C ALA A 604 -5.08 -3.51 -34.72
N PRO A 605 -5.96 -4.33 -35.31
CA PRO A 605 -6.28 -5.65 -34.82
C PRO A 605 -5.17 -6.65 -35.15
N ASP A 606 -5.09 -7.74 -34.41
CA ASP A 606 -4.04 -8.78 -34.55
C ASP A 606 -4.48 -10.01 -35.35
N GLY A 607 -5.67 -10.00 -35.93
CA GLY A 607 -6.22 -11.15 -36.66
C GLY A 607 -6.58 -12.35 -35.81
N SER A 608 -6.47 -12.26 -34.47
CA SER A 608 -6.71 -13.38 -33.54
C SER A 608 -8.14 -13.86 -33.48
N ASN A 609 -9.10 -13.01 -33.90
CA ASN A 609 -10.53 -13.24 -33.73
C ASN A 609 -10.98 -13.49 -32.28
N GLN A 610 -10.15 -13.10 -31.29
CA GLN A 610 -10.58 -13.06 -29.88
C GLN A 610 -11.69 -12.01 -29.69
N LYS A 611 -12.37 -12.04 -28.55
CA LYS A 611 -13.45 -11.09 -28.27
C LYS A 611 -12.88 -9.80 -27.68
N LEU A 612 -12.75 -8.76 -28.50
CA LEU A 612 -12.49 -7.40 -28.01
C LEU A 612 -13.75 -6.84 -27.36
N VAL A 613 -13.61 -6.28 -26.16
CA VAL A 613 -14.67 -5.61 -25.42
C VAL A 613 -14.24 -4.18 -25.18
N ILE A 614 -15.02 -3.24 -25.70
CA ILE A 614 -14.95 -1.84 -25.33
C ILE A 614 -16.05 -1.59 -24.31
N GLN A 615 -15.69 -1.25 -23.08
CA GLN A 615 -16.62 -1.06 -21.97
C GLN A 615 -16.65 0.40 -21.54
N VAL A 616 -17.85 0.92 -21.31
CA VAL A 616 -18.10 2.25 -20.74
C VAL A 616 -18.94 2.09 -19.49
N ASN A 617 -18.44 2.48 -18.34
CA ASN A 617 -19.25 2.55 -17.13
C ASN A 617 -19.93 3.92 -17.08
N ALA A 618 -21.23 3.91 -17.35
CA ALA A 618 -22.05 5.12 -17.39
C ALA A 618 -23.11 5.05 -16.28
N SER A 619 -23.07 5.99 -15.34
CA SER A 619 -23.95 6.05 -14.15
C SER A 619 -23.94 4.75 -13.33
N GLY A 620 -22.79 4.07 -13.24
CA GLY A 620 -22.63 2.82 -12.50
C GLY A 620 -23.08 1.56 -13.26
N ILE A 621 -23.54 1.65 -14.51
CA ILE A 621 -23.85 0.52 -15.37
C ILE A 621 -22.70 0.31 -16.35
N SER A 622 -22.17 -0.90 -16.43
CA SER A 622 -21.16 -1.27 -17.42
C SER A 622 -21.82 -1.65 -18.74
N PHE A 623 -21.64 -0.79 -19.74
CA PHE A 623 -22.12 -1.04 -21.10
C PHE A 623 -20.95 -1.51 -21.99
N GLU A 624 -21.20 -2.51 -22.84
CA GLU A 624 -20.17 -3.13 -23.67
C GLU A 624 -20.55 -3.10 -25.16
N ALA A 625 -19.52 -2.92 -25.99
CA ALA A 625 -19.57 -3.14 -27.43
C ALA A 625 -18.39 -4.02 -27.88
N TYR A 626 -18.53 -4.74 -29.00
CA TYR A 626 -17.61 -5.79 -29.39
C TYR A 626 -17.07 -5.60 -30.81
N PRO A 627 -16.09 -4.70 -31.02
CA PRO A 627 -15.41 -4.58 -32.30
C PRO A 627 -14.71 -5.89 -32.70
N SER A 628 -14.62 -6.14 -34.01
CA SER A 628 -14.02 -7.39 -34.53
C SER A 628 -12.48 -7.31 -34.53
N LEU A 629 -11.82 -8.37 -34.08
CA LEU A 629 -10.37 -8.59 -34.23
C LEU A 629 -10.03 -9.55 -35.37
N ALA A 630 -10.99 -9.94 -36.20
CA ALA A 630 -10.76 -10.90 -37.30
C ALA A 630 -10.00 -10.29 -38.50
N ALA A 631 -9.98 -8.99 -38.63
CA ALA A 631 -9.19 -8.29 -39.64
C ALA A 631 -7.73 -8.12 -39.19
N ASP A 632 -6.86 -7.89 -40.15
CA ASP A 632 -5.44 -7.54 -39.96
C ASP A 632 -5.11 -6.12 -40.42
N THR A 633 -6.13 -5.35 -40.79
CA THR A 633 -5.97 -4.00 -41.32
C THR A 633 -6.38 -2.98 -40.29
N ALA A 634 -5.46 -2.08 -39.96
CA ALA A 634 -5.72 -0.98 -39.05
C ALA A 634 -6.68 0.07 -39.64
N GLY A 635 -7.52 0.66 -38.79
CA GLY A 635 -8.45 1.69 -39.21
C GLY A 635 -9.26 2.28 -38.07
N VAL A 636 -10.03 3.33 -38.40
CA VAL A 636 -10.94 3.96 -37.45
C VAL A 636 -12.19 3.09 -37.30
N VAL A 637 -12.54 2.80 -36.05
CA VAL A 637 -13.76 2.10 -35.63
C VAL A 637 -14.70 3.13 -35.00
N GLU A 638 -15.93 3.23 -35.50
CA GLU A 638 -16.98 4.06 -34.94
C GLU A 638 -18.07 3.17 -34.35
N ILE A 639 -18.47 3.44 -33.11
CA ILE A 639 -19.44 2.65 -32.37
C ILE A 639 -20.55 3.59 -31.87
N PRO A 640 -21.74 3.58 -32.47
CA PRO A 640 -22.88 4.32 -31.93
C PRO A 640 -23.19 3.88 -30.49
N PHE A 641 -23.53 4.81 -29.61
CA PHE A 641 -23.89 4.45 -28.24
C PHE A 641 -25.11 3.53 -28.14
N SER A 642 -25.98 3.53 -29.14
CA SER A 642 -27.09 2.58 -29.27
C SER A 642 -26.67 1.12 -29.48
N GLN A 643 -25.41 0.85 -29.84
CA GLN A 643 -24.85 -0.50 -29.96
C GLN A 643 -24.26 -1.02 -28.65
N PHE A 644 -24.11 -0.18 -27.63
CA PHE A 644 -23.65 -0.62 -26.32
C PHE A 644 -24.82 -1.24 -25.56
N ALA A 645 -24.62 -2.44 -25.04
CA ALA A 645 -25.57 -3.14 -24.18
C ALA A 645 -24.94 -3.37 -22.79
N PRO A 646 -25.75 -3.49 -21.72
CA PRO A 646 -25.22 -3.87 -20.41
C PRO A 646 -24.39 -5.14 -20.49
N ALA A 647 -23.30 -5.18 -19.74
CA ALA A 647 -22.41 -6.32 -19.69
C ALA A 647 -23.20 -7.62 -19.36
N PRO A 648 -22.91 -8.76 -20.00
CA PRO A 648 -23.69 -9.99 -19.82
C PRO A 648 -23.73 -10.50 -18.38
N TRP A 649 -22.75 -10.16 -17.57
CA TRP A 649 -22.70 -10.51 -16.14
C TRP A 649 -23.53 -9.58 -15.26
N ASP A 650 -23.90 -8.37 -15.73
CA ASP A 650 -24.75 -7.42 -15.02
C ASP A 650 -26.24 -7.71 -15.30
N THR A 651 -26.72 -8.81 -14.76
CA THR A 651 -28.10 -9.27 -14.97
C THR A 651 -29.14 -8.31 -14.39
N SER A 652 -28.78 -7.49 -13.42
CA SER A 652 -29.66 -6.49 -12.80
C SER A 652 -30.02 -5.33 -13.75
N ASN A 653 -29.17 -5.08 -14.72
CA ASN A 653 -29.35 -4.03 -15.73
C ASN A 653 -29.67 -4.57 -17.12
N ALA A 654 -29.90 -5.89 -17.25
CA ALA A 654 -30.20 -6.52 -18.53
C ALA A 654 -31.35 -5.81 -19.28
N GLY A 655 -31.14 -5.55 -20.57
CA GLY A 655 -32.12 -4.89 -21.44
C GLY A 655 -32.20 -3.37 -21.33
N LYS A 656 -31.42 -2.73 -20.43
CA LYS A 656 -31.30 -1.27 -20.42
C LYS A 656 -30.53 -0.81 -21.66
N VAL A 657 -30.83 0.39 -22.13
CA VAL A 657 -30.13 1.05 -23.21
C VAL A 657 -29.34 2.25 -22.63
N MET A 658 -28.19 2.54 -23.21
CA MET A 658 -27.41 3.71 -22.83
C MET A 658 -28.19 4.98 -23.25
N SER A 659 -28.59 5.78 -22.27
CA SER A 659 -29.38 7.02 -22.46
C SER A 659 -28.49 8.26 -22.30
N LYS A 660 -29.00 9.41 -22.70
CA LYS A 660 -28.33 10.69 -22.45
C LYS A 660 -28.08 10.96 -20.98
N GLU A 661 -28.98 10.49 -20.11
CA GLU A 661 -28.79 10.64 -18.66
C GLU A 661 -27.62 9.80 -18.15
N ASN A 662 -27.45 8.59 -18.67
CA ASN A 662 -26.27 7.76 -18.33
C ASN A 662 -24.98 8.44 -18.81
N LEU A 663 -25.00 9.07 -19.99
CA LEU A 663 -23.82 9.73 -20.57
C LEU A 663 -23.36 11.00 -19.81
N LYS A 664 -24.13 11.53 -18.87
CA LYS A 664 -23.70 12.64 -18.01
C LYS A 664 -22.71 12.23 -16.92
N ASP A 665 -22.57 10.93 -16.66
CA ASP A 665 -21.72 10.40 -15.57
C ASP A 665 -20.92 9.20 -16.08
N ILE A 666 -19.90 9.46 -16.88
CA ILE A 666 -18.95 8.45 -17.35
C ILE A 666 -17.85 8.27 -16.30
N ARG A 667 -17.90 7.12 -15.62
CA ARG A 667 -16.98 6.81 -14.52
C ARG A 667 -15.69 6.18 -15.00
N SER A 668 -15.79 5.23 -15.95
CA SER A 668 -14.58 4.60 -16.50
C SER A 668 -14.77 4.18 -17.94
N PHE A 669 -13.64 4.04 -18.63
CA PHE A 669 -13.51 3.43 -19.95
C PHE A 669 -12.59 2.21 -19.84
N GLY A 670 -12.96 1.08 -20.45
CA GLY A 670 -12.21 -0.16 -20.41
C GLY A 670 -11.98 -0.78 -21.78
N ILE A 671 -10.77 -1.31 -21.99
CA ILE A 671 -10.42 -2.15 -23.14
C ILE A 671 -10.13 -3.54 -22.58
N TYR A 672 -10.91 -4.55 -23.03
CA TYR A 672 -10.67 -5.94 -22.62
C TYR A 672 -10.56 -6.86 -23.83
N VAL A 673 -9.80 -7.93 -23.67
CA VAL A 673 -9.78 -9.07 -24.59
C VAL A 673 -10.22 -10.29 -23.80
N ASN A 674 -11.28 -10.96 -24.27
CA ASN A 674 -11.79 -12.20 -23.69
C ASN A 674 -11.53 -13.36 -24.65
N LYS A 675 -11.17 -14.50 -24.09
CA LYS A 675 -11.01 -15.74 -24.87
C LYS A 675 -12.31 -16.12 -25.55
N LYS A 676 -12.25 -16.34 -26.84
CA LYS A 676 -13.38 -16.83 -27.63
C LYS A 676 -13.17 -18.30 -27.95
N GLU A 677 -14.18 -19.13 -27.72
CA GLU A 677 -14.11 -20.55 -28.04
C GLU A 677 -13.80 -20.78 -29.52
N GLY A 678 -12.95 -21.75 -29.81
CA GLY A 678 -12.56 -22.12 -31.18
C GLY A 678 -11.49 -21.23 -31.81
N THR A 679 -10.95 -20.24 -31.07
CA THR A 679 -9.79 -19.45 -31.55
C THR A 679 -8.48 -20.09 -31.17
N ALA A 680 -7.48 -20.03 -32.06
CA ALA A 680 -6.12 -20.48 -31.81
C ALA A 680 -5.32 -19.38 -31.09
N GLY A 681 -4.46 -19.80 -30.13
CA GLY A 681 -3.60 -18.88 -29.37
C GLY A 681 -4.29 -18.23 -28.18
N ASN A 682 -3.48 -17.85 -27.18
CA ASN A 682 -3.92 -17.17 -25.95
C ASN A 682 -3.30 -15.80 -25.80
N SER A 683 -2.44 -15.36 -26.70
CA SER A 683 -1.74 -14.09 -26.60
C SER A 683 -1.71 -13.36 -27.94
N GLY A 684 -1.64 -12.05 -27.90
CA GLY A 684 -1.56 -11.19 -29.08
C GLY A 684 -1.19 -9.76 -28.69
N THR A 685 -1.10 -8.90 -29.69
CA THR A 685 -0.80 -7.48 -29.54
C THR A 685 -1.81 -6.66 -30.32
N LEU A 686 -2.44 -5.71 -29.66
CA LEU A 686 -3.34 -4.74 -30.27
C LEU A 686 -2.75 -3.33 -30.15
N TYR A 687 -3.13 -2.46 -31.08
CA TYR A 687 -2.75 -1.06 -30.98
C TYR A 687 -4.01 -0.19 -31.03
N PHE A 688 -4.00 0.88 -30.26
CA PHE A 688 -5.10 1.83 -30.14
C PHE A 688 -4.58 3.27 -30.22
N ASP A 689 -5.42 4.16 -30.75
CA ASP A 689 -5.13 5.59 -30.77
C ASP A 689 -6.43 6.40 -30.93
N GLU A 690 -6.36 7.71 -30.65
CA GLU A 690 -7.45 8.67 -30.89
C GLU A 690 -8.82 8.21 -30.35
N ILE A 691 -8.87 7.78 -29.07
CA ILE A 691 -10.10 7.29 -28.45
C ILE A 691 -10.91 8.48 -27.93
N GLN A 692 -12.12 8.68 -28.47
CA GLN A 692 -12.97 9.80 -28.05
C GLN A 692 -14.46 9.56 -28.32
N ALA A 693 -15.30 10.16 -27.49
CA ALA A 693 -16.72 10.34 -27.77
C ALA A 693 -16.91 11.54 -28.71
N TYR A 694 -17.86 11.48 -29.65
CA TYR A 694 -18.11 12.59 -30.55
C TYR A 694 -19.55 12.57 -31.08
N ASN A 695 -19.98 13.69 -31.69
CA ASN A 695 -21.27 13.81 -32.31
C ASN A 695 -21.09 14.04 -33.82
N ASP A 696 -21.55 13.09 -34.64
CA ASP A 696 -21.51 13.17 -36.10
C ASP A 696 -22.75 13.85 -36.74
N GLY A 697 -23.68 14.31 -35.91
CA GLY A 697 -24.93 14.91 -36.34
C GLY A 697 -26.00 13.92 -36.84
N THR A 698 -25.73 12.60 -36.79
CA THR A 698 -26.65 11.55 -37.21
C THR A 698 -27.22 10.78 -36.01
N GLY A 699 -28.55 10.67 -35.92
CA GLY A 699 -29.22 9.83 -34.91
C GLY A 699 -29.01 10.26 -33.44
N GLY A 700 -30.06 10.45 -32.68
CA GLY A 700 -29.98 10.78 -31.26
C GLY A 700 -29.80 9.57 -30.35
N VAL A 701 -29.04 9.72 -29.27
CA VAL A 701 -29.07 8.81 -28.13
C VAL A 701 -30.47 8.91 -27.50
N PRO A 702 -31.10 7.80 -27.05
CA PRO A 702 -32.39 7.86 -26.32
C PRO A 702 -32.30 8.82 -25.12
N ASN A 703 -33.38 9.58 -24.90
CA ASN A 703 -33.47 10.49 -23.76
C ASN A 703 -33.54 9.73 -22.44
#